data_44cef6ee9f9979a6c3b8ef4f7010c543
#
_entry.id   44cef6ee9f9979a6c3b8ef4f7010c543
#
_cell.length_a   1.000
_cell.length_b   1.000
_cell.length_c   1.000
_cell.angle_alpha   90.00
_cell.angle_beta   90.00
_cell.angle_gamma   90.00
#
_symmetry.space_group_name_H-M   'P 1'
#
loop_
_entity.id
_entity.type
_entity.pdbx_description
1 polymer ?
#
loop_
_entity_poly.entity_id
_entity_poly.type
_entity_poly.pdbx_seq_one_letter_code
_entity_poly.pdbx_strand_id
1 'polypeptide(L)'
;ATTNPAGADLSQWPPAQAGAVDLTDAYQILHERGYGYGPAFQGLRAAWRRGEELFAEVALPDHEHQDAALFGLHPALLDAAMHGLSFAVPDEADDAERTLLPFAWHGVALHAVGARALRVRLTWLSENTLALDIADPAGTPVASVERLALRAISPEQLAASRPGGLETLLRPEWSELPGTQAEPATHAWVALGGDGLGLGIPVLEDVAALAGLPEAPEVAIFRCPAQDTGDVLADVRGAADAVLAVVRDWLADEGLVDSRLVVVTSDAAPASPAALTVDPRLAPVWGVLRAAQAENPGRFTILDLDGSETPAVVAQAVASREPEVIVRNGVAGVPRLVPVPPPAEAPESPWRPDRTVLVTGGTGGLGSLVARHLVVRHGVRHLLLTSRSGLAAAGAPELVAELSGHGATVTVAACDVSDRDQLARLLAAVPAEHPLGGVVHVAGIGDNGLVATMTPERLDGVLRPKADAAWHLHELTRDLDLTAFALFSSAGGQVLAAGQASYAAANVFLDALAVHRHASGLPATAMAFGLWDVDTGLSQWLSDTDLHRLRRQGLPPLTADEGLALFDAALASPYPALTPLSLDRAALRSRPGEPPALLRGLAGTGRRRASVGQADPGAFRDRLAGLGEPERKAALEELVRGVAAVLLGHAGAADVDLDKDFLESGFDSLSAMELRNGLNAATGLRLPPMVVFDSKTPRELAAYLHDEMAVTPAGAPAAGAAATPTAGERAPDTLSALFRAAITDNQVAGAFDLLRAVSNLRPKFTTPADLGGPIPAVQLADGPARPRLICLSTPMVTGGVHQHARLVRHLTPRHVSAIPTPGFAAGDSLPATPEAGVLALAEAVIAAAEGEPFVLLGYSSGGTLAHAAAACLEQRYGISPSGLVLLDTFKLHEGAGQAIPMQQLAAGLFDVEEMFGGFDSARLSGMGCWFDMLPDLDIGTVSAPVLFAQCTESFLGTEPADGWQATSWDAAHTVRQVQANHFTMIDERAHVTARVVDEWLQSISS
;
A
#
# COMPACT_ATOMS: atom_id res chain seq x y z
N ALA A 1 3.81 15.76 57.88
CA ALA A 1 2.42 15.85 58.33
C ALA A 1 1.70 16.77 57.33
N THR A 2 1.15 16.24 56.31
CA THR A 2 0.22 16.95 55.41
C THR A 2 -1.14 16.88 56.07
N THR A 3 -1.67 18.03 56.43
CA THR A 3 -3.03 18.23 56.87
C THR A 3 -3.98 17.72 55.78
N ASN A 4 -4.76 16.72 56.13
CA ASN A 4 -5.87 16.21 55.33
C ASN A 4 -6.90 17.35 55.20
N PRO A 5 -7.17 17.94 54.03
CA PRO A 5 -8.32 18.81 53.88
C PRO A 5 -9.55 17.93 54.09
N ALA A 6 -10.50 18.37 54.90
CA ALA A 6 -11.74 17.67 55.17
C ALA A 6 -12.49 17.45 53.85
N GLY A 7 -12.20 16.31 53.23
CA GLY A 7 -12.96 15.86 52.04
C GLY A 7 -14.41 15.67 52.41
N ALA A 8 -15.30 15.89 51.50
CA ALA A 8 -16.72 15.65 51.70
C ALA A 8 -16.98 14.21 52.14
N ASP A 9 -17.82 14.03 53.11
CA ASP A 9 -18.30 12.70 53.49
C ASP A 9 -19.26 12.17 52.43
N LEU A 10 -18.75 11.28 51.55
CA LEU A 10 -19.54 10.60 50.53
C LEU A 10 -20.00 9.19 50.96
N SER A 11 -19.92 8.89 52.28
CA SER A 11 -20.36 7.62 52.82
C SER A 11 -21.88 7.49 52.86
N GLN A 12 -22.61 8.60 53.09
CA GLN A 12 -24.09 8.63 52.98
C GLN A 12 -24.49 8.92 51.51
N TRP A 13 -25.09 7.93 50.91
CA TRP A 13 -25.41 8.00 49.49
C TRP A 13 -26.80 7.41 49.15
N PRO A 14 -27.65 8.04 48.31
CA PRO A 14 -27.42 9.40 47.81
C PRO A 14 -27.45 10.44 48.91
N PRO A 15 -26.83 11.63 48.72
CA PRO A 15 -26.77 12.65 49.74
C PRO A 15 -28.18 13.15 50.14
N ALA A 16 -28.38 13.39 51.46
CA ALA A 16 -29.65 13.87 51.97
C ALA A 16 -30.08 15.17 51.30
N GLN A 17 -31.37 15.27 50.90
CA GLN A 17 -31.95 16.41 50.20
C GLN A 17 -31.46 16.65 48.76
N ALA A 18 -30.72 15.72 48.17
CA ALA A 18 -30.38 15.80 46.73
C ALA A 18 -31.52 15.19 45.90
N GLY A 19 -32.02 15.93 44.92
CA GLY A 19 -33.01 15.49 43.95
C GLY A 19 -32.34 14.66 42.84
N ALA A 20 -32.97 13.57 42.45
CA ALA A 20 -32.49 12.75 41.32
C ALA A 20 -32.58 13.50 39.98
N VAL A 21 -31.56 13.33 39.13
CA VAL A 21 -31.53 13.83 37.77
C VAL A 21 -31.93 12.69 36.82
N ASP A 22 -32.83 12.97 35.87
CA ASP A 22 -33.22 11.99 34.85
C ASP A 22 -32.10 11.81 33.81
N LEU A 23 -31.63 10.60 33.67
CA LEU A 23 -30.55 10.22 32.74
C LEU A 23 -31.02 9.26 31.64
N THR A 24 -32.36 9.15 31.40
CA THR A 24 -32.91 8.14 30.49
C THR A 24 -32.24 8.21 29.07
N ASP A 25 -31.98 9.41 28.54
CA ASP A 25 -31.36 9.61 27.24
C ASP A 25 -30.02 10.39 27.36
N ALA A 26 -29.33 10.23 28.50
CA ALA A 26 -28.16 11.05 28.82
C ALA A 26 -27.09 11.09 27.75
N TYR A 27 -26.70 9.96 27.19
CA TYR A 27 -25.66 9.90 26.16
C TYR A 27 -26.13 10.33 24.79
N GLN A 28 -27.42 10.28 24.50
CA GLN A 28 -28.00 10.88 23.30
C GLN A 28 -27.99 12.43 23.43
N ILE A 29 -28.40 12.96 24.57
CA ILE A 29 -28.35 14.41 24.87
C ILE A 29 -26.90 14.92 24.81
N LEU A 30 -25.95 14.17 25.37
CA LEU A 30 -24.53 14.51 25.28
C LEU A 30 -24.04 14.51 23.82
N HIS A 31 -24.49 13.54 23.01
CA HIS A 31 -24.15 13.50 21.58
C HIS A 31 -24.71 14.71 20.83
N GLU A 32 -25.95 15.09 21.06
CA GLU A 32 -26.60 16.26 20.48
C GLU A 32 -25.88 17.57 20.87
N ARG A 33 -25.26 17.62 22.07
CA ARG A 33 -24.43 18.73 22.55
C ARG A 33 -22.97 18.66 22.06
N GLY A 34 -22.62 17.72 21.17
CA GLY A 34 -21.29 17.61 20.56
C GLY A 34 -20.29 16.70 21.28
N TYR A 35 -20.70 15.94 22.33
CA TYR A 35 -19.84 14.97 23.00
C TYR A 35 -20.06 13.56 22.43
N GLY A 36 -19.10 13.06 21.66
CA GLY A 36 -19.17 11.71 21.04
C GLY A 36 -18.53 10.62 21.91
N TYR A 37 -19.19 10.18 22.97
CA TYR A 37 -18.64 9.15 23.86
C TYR A 37 -18.83 7.73 23.33
N GLY A 38 -17.72 7.02 23.07
CA GLY A 38 -17.75 5.60 22.76
C GLY A 38 -18.10 4.73 23.97
N PRO A 39 -18.39 3.41 23.77
CA PRO A 39 -18.89 2.52 24.83
C PRO A 39 -18.04 2.47 26.10
N ALA A 40 -16.71 2.55 26.00
CA ALA A 40 -15.79 2.56 27.14
C ALA A 40 -15.95 3.79 28.03
N PHE A 41 -16.39 4.92 27.47
CA PHE A 41 -16.58 6.19 28.17
C PHE A 41 -18.00 6.42 28.69
N GLN A 42 -18.97 5.55 28.39
CA GLN A 42 -20.35 5.68 28.85
C GLN A 42 -20.53 5.17 30.29
N GLY A 43 -19.76 5.76 31.21
CA GLY A 43 -19.68 5.32 32.60
C GLY A 43 -20.70 5.94 33.56
N LEU A 44 -21.45 7.00 33.22
CA LEU A 44 -22.42 7.66 34.09
C LEU A 44 -23.63 6.74 34.36
N ARG A 45 -23.95 6.49 35.65
CA ARG A 45 -24.99 5.55 36.07
C ARG A 45 -26.16 6.23 36.76
N ALA A 46 -25.91 7.23 37.62
CA ALA A 46 -26.91 7.99 38.33
C ALA A 46 -26.36 9.38 38.63
N ALA A 47 -27.24 10.36 38.78
CA ALA A 47 -26.88 11.71 39.24
C ALA A 47 -27.96 12.30 40.13
N TRP A 48 -27.53 13.20 41.02
CA TRP A 48 -28.41 13.93 41.95
C TRP A 48 -27.92 15.36 42.08
N ARG A 49 -28.84 16.31 42.35
CA ARG A 49 -28.50 17.71 42.49
C ARG A 49 -28.98 18.28 43.82
N ARG A 50 -28.13 19.10 44.47
CA ARG A 50 -28.43 19.83 45.67
C ARG A 50 -27.89 21.26 45.59
N GLY A 51 -28.75 22.21 45.18
CA GLY A 51 -28.28 23.58 44.92
C GLY A 51 -27.22 23.64 43.83
N GLU A 52 -26.05 24.15 44.16
CA GLU A 52 -24.88 24.24 43.24
C GLU A 52 -23.98 22.97 43.23
N GLU A 53 -24.36 21.96 43.99
CA GLU A 53 -23.63 20.70 44.05
C GLU A 53 -24.30 19.66 43.14
N LEU A 54 -23.52 18.97 42.37
CA LEU A 54 -23.90 17.79 41.61
C LEU A 54 -23.21 16.56 42.18
N PHE A 55 -23.98 15.48 42.29
CA PHE A 55 -23.45 14.18 42.74
C PHE A 55 -23.66 13.16 41.62
N ALA A 56 -22.68 12.33 41.36
CA ALA A 56 -22.76 11.32 40.33
C ALA A 56 -22.20 9.97 40.78
N GLU A 57 -22.85 8.90 40.29
CA GLU A 57 -22.28 7.54 40.28
C GLU A 57 -21.76 7.23 38.93
N VAL A 58 -20.51 6.79 38.83
CA VAL A 58 -19.88 6.36 37.60
C VAL A 58 -19.20 5.01 37.75
N ALA A 59 -19.22 4.19 36.73
CA ALA A 59 -18.60 2.88 36.74
C ALA A 59 -18.04 2.53 35.35
N LEU A 60 -16.89 1.85 35.33
CA LEU A 60 -16.34 1.27 34.11
C LEU A 60 -17.23 0.14 33.61
N PRO A 61 -17.34 -0.04 32.27
CA PRO A 61 -17.92 -1.26 31.71
C PRO A 61 -17.12 -2.50 32.12
N ASP A 62 -17.76 -3.67 32.17
CA ASP A 62 -17.14 -4.91 32.69
C ASP A 62 -15.89 -5.31 31.89
N HIS A 63 -15.84 -5.04 30.59
CA HIS A 63 -14.69 -5.35 29.74
C HIS A 63 -13.45 -4.49 30.01
N GLU A 64 -13.60 -3.32 30.65
CA GLU A 64 -12.51 -2.43 31.06
C GLU A 64 -12.02 -2.69 32.50
N HIS A 65 -12.64 -3.62 33.22
CA HIS A 65 -12.29 -3.88 34.61
C HIS A 65 -10.89 -4.44 34.82
N GLN A 66 -10.32 -5.11 33.83
CA GLN A 66 -8.95 -5.64 33.90
C GLN A 66 -7.93 -4.51 33.78
N ASP A 67 -8.22 -3.50 33.02
CA ASP A 67 -7.31 -2.38 32.75
C ASP A 67 -7.34 -1.33 33.86
N ALA A 68 -8.36 -1.33 34.71
CA ALA A 68 -8.46 -0.40 35.86
C ALA A 68 -7.22 -0.41 36.76
N ALA A 69 -6.57 -1.57 36.93
CA ALA A 69 -5.37 -1.73 37.73
C ALA A 69 -4.09 -1.17 37.09
N LEU A 70 -4.10 -0.91 35.79
CA LEU A 70 -2.96 -0.37 35.04
C LEU A 70 -2.81 1.16 35.21
N PHE A 71 -3.85 1.81 35.72
CA PHE A 71 -3.90 3.27 35.93
C PHE A 71 -4.04 3.63 37.39
N GLY A 72 -3.51 4.77 37.78
CA GLY A 72 -3.82 5.34 39.12
C GLY A 72 -5.32 5.61 39.24
N LEU A 73 -5.91 6.24 38.25
CA LEU A 73 -7.35 6.38 38.01
C LEU A 73 -7.59 6.20 36.52
N HIS A 74 -8.48 5.27 36.15
CA HIS A 74 -8.74 4.96 34.73
C HIS A 74 -9.27 6.19 33.97
N PRO A 75 -8.72 6.58 32.81
CA PRO A 75 -9.10 7.80 32.09
C PRO A 75 -10.61 7.90 31.81
N ALA A 76 -11.22 6.80 31.33
CA ALA A 76 -12.66 6.77 31.04
C ALA A 76 -13.52 6.95 32.28
N LEU A 77 -13.02 6.52 33.49
CA LEU A 77 -13.73 6.69 34.73
C LEU A 77 -13.62 8.14 35.24
N LEU A 78 -12.46 8.78 35.10
CA LEU A 78 -12.27 10.19 35.40
C LEU A 78 -13.10 11.10 34.48
N ASP A 79 -13.16 10.77 33.18
CA ASP A 79 -13.97 11.52 32.24
C ASP A 79 -15.46 11.39 32.54
N ALA A 80 -15.94 10.16 32.81
CA ALA A 80 -17.32 9.89 33.21
C ALA A 80 -17.73 10.65 34.48
N ALA A 81 -16.78 10.93 35.38
CA ALA A 81 -17.04 11.73 36.59
C ALA A 81 -17.53 13.16 36.27
N MET A 82 -17.26 13.67 35.07
CA MET A 82 -17.64 15.01 34.66
C MET A 82 -18.90 15.04 33.75
N HIS A 83 -19.38 13.90 33.27
CA HIS A 83 -20.52 13.84 32.36
C HIS A 83 -21.80 14.44 32.96
N GLY A 84 -21.96 14.34 34.26
CA GLY A 84 -23.08 14.94 34.99
C GLY A 84 -23.20 16.47 34.82
N LEU A 85 -22.11 17.17 34.51
CA LEU A 85 -22.09 18.62 34.34
C LEU A 85 -23.08 19.10 33.29
N SER A 86 -23.26 18.35 32.20
CA SER A 86 -24.21 18.69 31.15
C SER A 86 -25.68 18.69 31.58
N PHE A 87 -26.00 18.15 32.74
CA PHE A 87 -27.34 18.08 33.32
C PHE A 87 -27.49 18.99 34.57
N ALA A 88 -26.46 19.76 34.87
CA ALA A 88 -26.45 20.61 36.06
C ALA A 88 -26.96 22.05 35.85
N VAL A 89 -27.07 22.50 34.58
CA VAL A 89 -27.50 23.84 34.22
C VAL A 89 -29.02 23.89 34.06
N PRO A 90 -29.75 24.89 34.65
CA PRO A 90 -31.17 25.06 34.41
C PRO A 90 -31.46 25.45 32.96
N ASP A 91 -32.62 24.99 32.41
CA ASP A 91 -33.06 25.19 31.04
C ASP A 91 -33.35 26.69 30.66
N GLU A 92 -33.17 27.62 31.55
CA GLU A 92 -33.53 29.05 31.36
C GLU A 92 -32.38 29.96 30.91
N ALA A 93 -31.16 29.45 30.75
CA ALA A 93 -30.02 30.26 30.27
C ALA A 93 -29.78 30.04 28.77
N ASP A 94 -29.54 31.12 28.05
CA ASP A 94 -29.09 31.20 26.65
C ASP A 94 -27.81 30.39 26.36
N ASP A 95 -27.32 29.60 27.34
CA ASP A 95 -26.10 28.80 27.37
C ASP A 95 -26.32 27.34 26.97
N ALA A 96 -27.50 26.90 26.55
CA ALA A 96 -27.82 25.51 26.17
C ALA A 96 -27.01 24.99 24.95
N GLU A 97 -26.38 25.87 24.19
CA GLU A 97 -25.62 25.56 22.98
C GLU A 97 -24.08 25.54 23.19
N ARG A 98 -23.57 25.75 24.41
CA ARG A 98 -22.13 25.80 24.65
C ARG A 98 -21.60 24.47 25.17
N THR A 99 -20.65 23.86 24.43
CA THR A 99 -19.88 22.70 24.88
C THR A 99 -18.77 23.15 25.84
N LEU A 100 -18.79 22.67 27.10
CA LEU A 100 -17.76 22.98 28.11
C LEU A 100 -16.70 21.91 28.14
N LEU A 101 -15.45 22.24 27.91
CA LEU A 101 -14.32 21.29 27.98
C LEU A 101 -13.40 21.59 29.17
N PRO A 102 -12.88 20.55 29.87
CA PRO A 102 -11.82 20.68 30.85
C PRO A 102 -10.58 21.35 30.24
N PHE A 103 -10.15 22.47 30.81
CA PHE A 103 -9.04 23.27 30.27
C PHE A 103 -7.79 23.26 31.17
N ALA A 104 -7.96 23.47 32.47
CA ALA A 104 -6.85 23.50 33.40
C ALA A 104 -7.20 22.86 34.73
N TRP A 105 -6.32 22.03 35.24
CA TRP A 105 -6.43 21.28 36.48
C TRP A 105 -5.47 21.83 37.50
N HIS A 106 -5.93 22.11 38.73
CA HIS A 106 -5.13 22.64 39.81
C HIS A 106 -5.43 21.91 41.08
N GLY A 107 -4.38 21.59 41.87
CA GLY A 107 -4.52 20.90 43.16
C GLY A 107 -5.06 19.48 43.02
N VAL A 108 -4.60 18.72 42.04
CA VAL A 108 -4.99 17.31 41.83
C VAL A 108 -4.24 16.44 42.83
N ALA A 109 -4.97 15.67 43.62
CA ALA A 109 -4.41 14.69 44.53
C ALA A 109 -5.07 13.32 44.30
N LEU A 110 -4.27 12.26 44.20
CA LEU A 110 -4.71 10.87 44.14
C LEU A 110 -4.46 10.20 45.47
N HIS A 111 -5.52 9.62 46.07
CA HIS A 111 -5.52 9.02 47.41
C HIS A 111 -5.58 7.49 47.36
N ALA A 112 -6.20 6.91 46.32
CA ALA A 112 -6.28 5.48 46.09
C ALA A 112 -6.20 5.17 44.59
N VAL A 113 -5.87 3.93 44.24
CA VAL A 113 -5.67 3.47 42.83
C VAL A 113 -6.53 2.26 42.50
N GLY A 114 -6.80 2.02 41.20
CA GLY A 114 -7.48 0.82 40.74
C GLY A 114 -8.99 0.81 40.97
N ALA A 115 -9.62 1.95 41.15
CA ALA A 115 -11.06 2.07 41.30
C ALA A 115 -11.77 1.69 39.99
N ARG A 116 -12.90 0.95 40.11
CA ARG A 116 -13.76 0.55 38.97
C ARG A 116 -15.09 1.28 38.96
N ALA A 117 -15.49 1.85 40.09
CA ALA A 117 -16.66 2.67 40.25
C ALA A 117 -16.37 3.78 41.25
N LEU A 118 -17.02 4.94 41.08
CA LEU A 118 -16.78 6.13 41.88
C LEU A 118 -18.12 6.79 42.25
N ARG A 119 -18.09 7.44 43.43
CA ARG A 119 -19.02 8.50 43.82
C ARG A 119 -18.30 9.82 43.69
N VAL A 120 -18.92 10.76 42.99
CA VAL A 120 -18.34 12.04 42.67
C VAL A 120 -19.20 13.16 43.16
N ARG A 121 -18.60 14.16 43.81
CA ARG A 121 -19.21 15.45 44.08
C ARG A 121 -18.53 16.50 43.25
N LEU A 122 -19.31 17.27 42.49
CA LEU A 122 -18.90 18.42 41.74
C LEU A 122 -19.49 19.67 42.40
N THR A 123 -18.66 20.65 42.72
CA THR A 123 -19.08 21.88 43.38
C THR A 123 -18.63 23.08 42.54
N TRP A 124 -19.56 23.89 42.08
CA TRP A 124 -19.23 25.10 41.34
C TRP A 124 -18.57 26.13 42.27
N LEU A 125 -17.41 26.64 41.88
CA LEU A 125 -16.67 27.71 42.57
C LEU A 125 -16.88 29.06 41.87
N SER A 126 -17.13 29.06 40.59
CA SER A 126 -17.51 30.21 39.77
C SER A 126 -18.15 29.70 38.47
N GLU A 127 -18.58 30.60 37.56
CA GLU A 127 -19.25 30.29 36.28
C GLU A 127 -18.52 29.22 35.45
N ASN A 128 -17.19 29.20 35.44
CA ASN A 128 -16.38 28.28 34.62
C ASN A 128 -15.34 27.52 35.47
N THR A 129 -15.53 27.37 36.74
CA THR A 129 -14.58 26.67 37.61
C THR A 129 -15.30 25.83 38.66
N LEU A 130 -14.89 24.62 38.83
CA LEU A 130 -15.46 23.69 39.80
C LEU A 130 -14.39 22.91 40.56
N ALA A 131 -14.78 22.36 41.72
CA ALA A 131 -14.00 21.41 42.51
C ALA A 131 -14.60 20.01 42.38
N LEU A 132 -13.76 18.97 42.46
CA LEU A 132 -14.18 17.57 42.46
C LEU A 132 -13.68 16.87 43.70
N ASP A 133 -14.60 16.21 44.42
CA ASP A 133 -14.29 15.19 45.38
C ASP A 133 -14.75 13.83 44.84
N ILE A 134 -13.85 12.88 44.86
CA ILE A 134 -14.03 11.57 44.23
C ILE A 134 -13.76 10.50 45.29
N ALA A 135 -14.73 9.63 45.54
CA ALA A 135 -14.65 8.52 46.46
C ALA A 135 -15.02 7.18 45.81
N ASP A 136 -14.65 6.09 46.44
CA ASP A 136 -15.13 4.76 46.07
C ASP A 136 -16.63 4.55 46.48
N PRO A 137 -17.25 3.43 46.12
CA PRO A 137 -18.62 3.14 46.54
C PRO A 137 -18.85 3.04 48.05
N ALA A 138 -17.81 2.92 48.86
CA ALA A 138 -17.89 2.97 50.34
C ALA A 138 -17.79 4.39 50.88
N GLY A 139 -17.45 5.38 50.06
CA GLY A 139 -17.23 6.76 50.43
C GLY A 139 -15.81 7.08 50.81
N THR A 140 -14.86 6.16 50.61
CA THR A 140 -13.43 6.39 50.86
C THR A 140 -12.82 7.26 49.80
N PRO A 141 -12.06 8.32 50.12
CA PRO A 141 -11.45 9.20 49.12
C PRO A 141 -10.54 8.47 48.14
N VAL A 142 -10.77 8.67 46.83
CA VAL A 142 -9.95 8.14 45.71
C VAL A 142 -9.13 9.24 45.08
N ALA A 143 -9.73 10.39 44.80
CA ALA A 143 -9.02 11.54 44.25
C ALA A 143 -9.74 12.84 44.63
N SER A 144 -9.01 13.96 44.54
CA SER A 144 -9.60 15.30 44.69
C SER A 144 -8.96 16.29 43.71
N VAL A 145 -9.75 17.26 43.24
CA VAL A 145 -9.32 18.36 42.37
C VAL A 145 -9.80 19.66 43.02
N GLU A 146 -8.88 20.49 43.45
CA GLU A 146 -9.23 21.75 44.12
C GLU A 146 -9.92 22.72 43.17
N ARG A 147 -9.44 22.80 41.90
CA ARG A 147 -10.02 23.63 40.84
C ARG A 147 -9.85 23.01 39.49
N LEU A 148 -10.93 22.84 38.78
CA LEU A 148 -11.01 22.50 37.39
C LEU A 148 -11.61 23.70 36.62
N ALA A 149 -10.79 24.34 35.78
CA ALA A 149 -11.29 25.40 34.92
C ALA A 149 -11.88 24.77 33.67
N LEU A 150 -13.08 25.17 33.31
CA LEU A 150 -13.77 24.79 32.06
C LEU A 150 -13.65 25.90 31.03
N ARG A 151 -13.63 25.56 29.79
CA ARG A 151 -13.66 26.52 28.67
C ARG A 151 -14.82 26.18 27.74
N ALA A 152 -15.65 27.17 27.50
CA ALA A 152 -16.70 27.05 26.50
C ALA A 152 -16.09 27.06 25.08
N ILE A 153 -16.54 26.13 24.24
CA ILE A 153 -16.23 26.07 22.81
C ILE A 153 -17.53 26.27 22.08
N SER A 154 -17.56 27.22 21.11
CA SER A 154 -18.74 27.40 20.28
C SER A 154 -18.90 26.27 19.26
N PRO A 155 -20.13 26.02 18.77
CA PRO A 155 -20.36 25.05 17.68
C PRO A 155 -19.51 25.34 16.45
N GLU A 156 -19.24 26.61 16.14
CA GLU A 156 -18.37 27.02 15.01
C GLU A 156 -16.89 26.66 15.29
N GLN A 157 -16.43 26.85 16.54
CA GLN A 157 -15.07 26.44 16.94
C GLN A 157 -14.93 24.93 16.97
N LEU A 158 -15.97 24.20 17.38
CA LEU A 158 -16.00 22.75 17.37
C LEU A 158 -16.06 22.21 15.91
N ALA A 159 -16.84 22.84 15.05
CA ALA A 159 -16.90 22.54 13.62
C ALA A 159 -15.56 22.82 12.93
N ALA A 160 -14.88 23.90 13.30
CA ALA A 160 -13.53 24.21 12.82
C ALA A 160 -12.45 23.26 13.36
N SER A 161 -12.72 22.58 14.49
CA SER A 161 -11.81 21.61 15.10
C SER A 161 -12.14 20.16 14.74
N ARG A 162 -13.24 19.89 14.01
CA ARG A 162 -13.54 18.55 13.50
C ARG A 162 -12.47 18.18 12.48
N PRO A 163 -11.94 16.93 12.52
CA PRO A 163 -11.22 16.36 11.39
C PRO A 163 -12.22 16.29 10.22
N GLY A 164 -12.10 17.20 9.26
CA GLY A 164 -13.08 17.37 8.17
C GLY A 164 -13.38 18.85 7.87
N GLY A 165 -12.88 19.80 8.67
CA GLY A 165 -12.80 21.21 8.28
C GLY A 165 -11.75 21.40 7.18
N LEU A 166 -11.77 22.58 6.50
CA LEU A 166 -10.89 22.98 5.39
C LEU A 166 -9.36 22.77 5.61
N GLU A 167 -8.92 22.41 6.83
CA GLU A 167 -7.54 22.00 7.11
C GLU A 167 -7.11 20.71 6.41
N THR A 168 -8.05 19.94 5.87
CA THR A 168 -7.83 18.68 5.13
C THR A 168 -7.79 18.89 3.61
N LEU A 169 -8.12 20.12 3.14
CA LEU A 169 -7.88 20.53 1.76
C LEU A 169 -6.53 21.23 1.69
N LEU A 170 -5.56 20.60 1.06
CA LEU A 170 -4.19 21.06 0.99
C LEU A 170 -3.82 21.44 -0.44
N ARG A 171 -2.76 22.22 -0.58
CA ARG A 171 -2.11 22.50 -1.86
C ARG A 171 -0.59 22.44 -1.72
N PRO A 172 0.15 22.07 -2.77
CA PRO A 172 1.59 22.22 -2.78
C PRO A 172 1.98 23.72 -2.81
N GLU A 173 2.97 24.05 -1.98
CA GLU A 173 3.60 25.38 -1.96
C GLU A 173 5.11 25.20 -1.87
N TRP A 174 5.84 26.04 -2.59
CA TRP A 174 7.30 26.00 -2.60
C TRP A 174 7.86 27.01 -1.61
N SER A 175 8.70 26.49 -0.70
CA SER A 175 9.46 27.30 0.25
C SER A 175 10.90 27.43 -0.22
N GLU A 176 11.50 28.61 -0.11
CA GLU A 176 12.89 28.83 -0.46
C GLU A 176 13.80 27.87 0.32
N LEU A 177 14.75 27.25 -0.37
CA LEU A 177 15.75 26.39 0.24
C LEU A 177 16.76 27.27 1.00
N PRO A 178 16.95 27.04 2.32
CA PRO A 178 17.92 27.82 3.07
C PRO A 178 19.32 27.71 2.48
N GLY A 179 19.93 28.84 2.16
CA GLY A 179 21.28 28.88 1.61
C GLY A 179 22.32 28.33 2.59
N THR A 180 23.20 27.44 2.13
CA THR A 180 24.38 27.02 2.87
C THR A 180 25.55 27.88 2.45
N GLN A 181 26.37 28.35 3.42
CA GLN A 181 27.54 29.20 3.13
C GLN A 181 28.76 28.41 2.57
N ALA A 182 28.69 27.07 2.58
CA ALA A 182 29.79 26.23 2.07
C ALA A 182 29.54 25.89 0.59
N GLU A 183 30.57 26.06 -0.23
CA GLU A 183 30.55 25.54 -1.61
C GLU A 183 30.51 24.00 -1.57
N PRO A 184 29.57 23.35 -2.29
CA PRO A 184 29.48 21.89 -2.33
C PRO A 184 30.70 21.30 -3.01
N ALA A 185 31.24 20.20 -2.47
CA ALA A 185 32.33 19.45 -3.09
C ALA A 185 31.76 18.59 -4.23
N THR A 186 31.97 19.01 -5.48
CA THR A 186 31.45 18.32 -6.68
C THR A 186 32.42 17.30 -7.28
N HIS A 187 33.59 17.07 -6.67
CA HIS A 187 34.63 16.20 -7.23
C HIS A 187 34.25 14.72 -7.32
N ALA A 188 33.30 14.29 -6.54
CA ALA A 188 32.73 12.91 -6.57
C ALA A 188 31.42 12.83 -7.34
N TRP A 189 31.09 13.80 -8.18
CA TRP A 189 29.86 13.83 -8.98
C TRP A 189 30.17 13.55 -10.44
N VAL A 190 29.19 12.94 -11.13
CA VAL A 190 29.23 12.68 -12.56
C VAL A 190 27.90 13.07 -13.22
N ALA A 191 27.90 13.29 -14.53
CA ALA A 191 26.68 13.42 -15.32
C ALA A 191 26.50 12.17 -16.19
N LEU A 192 25.25 11.73 -16.36
CA LEU A 192 24.86 10.66 -17.26
C LEU A 192 24.21 11.29 -18.50
N GLY A 193 24.88 11.26 -19.61
CA GLY A 193 24.48 12.00 -20.82
C GLY A 193 24.51 13.52 -20.63
N GLY A 194 24.17 14.29 -21.67
CA GLY A 194 23.97 15.73 -21.59
C GLY A 194 25.25 16.54 -21.39
N ASP A 195 25.10 17.75 -20.82
CA ASP A 195 26.14 18.79 -20.71
C ASP A 195 26.70 18.98 -19.30
N GLY A 196 26.32 18.15 -18.33
CA GLY A 196 26.76 18.26 -16.94
C GLY A 196 26.29 19.53 -16.23
N LEU A 197 25.31 20.26 -16.75
CA LEU A 197 24.70 21.48 -16.18
C LEU A 197 25.71 22.59 -15.85
N GLY A 198 26.82 22.65 -16.59
CA GLY A 198 27.89 23.63 -16.37
C GLY A 198 28.69 23.44 -15.05
N LEU A 199 28.53 22.32 -14.35
CA LEU A 199 29.17 22.00 -13.08
C LEU A 199 30.64 21.63 -13.23
N GLY A 200 31.16 21.41 -14.46
CA GLY A 200 32.52 20.98 -14.72
C GLY A 200 32.82 19.55 -14.23
N ILE A 201 31.81 18.72 -14.08
CA ILE A 201 31.92 17.30 -13.67
C ILE A 201 32.13 16.39 -14.87
N PRO A 202 32.70 15.17 -14.72
CA PRO A 202 32.78 14.18 -15.79
C PRO A 202 31.41 13.82 -16.35
N VAL A 203 31.35 13.61 -17.68
CA VAL A 203 30.13 13.17 -18.37
C VAL A 203 30.38 11.77 -18.88
N LEU A 204 29.51 10.85 -18.55
CA LEU A 204 29.47 9.45 -18.96
C LEU A 204 28.26 9.21 -19.86
N GLU A 205 28.29 8.17 -20.67
CA GLU A 205 27.24 7.88 -21.64
C GLU A 205 25.94 7.43 -20.93
N ASP A 206 26.07 6.47 -20.02
CA ASP A 206 24.97 5.84 -19.32
C ASP A 206 25.37 5.29 -17.94
N VAL A 207 24.46 4.55 -17.27
CA VAL A 207 24.71 3.91 -15.97
C VAL A 207 25.80 2.82 -16.10
N ALA A 208 25.82 2.06 -17.20
CA ALA A 208 26.80 0.98 -17.38
C ALA A 208 28.24 1.51 -17.45
N ALA A 209 28.44 2.74 -17.93
CA ALA A 209 29.74 3.37 -17.98
C ALA A 209 30.34 3.67 -16.57
N LEU A 210 29.51 3.68 -15.52
CA LEU A 210 29.95 3.88 -14.14
C LEU A 210 30.85 2.75 -13.63
N ALA A 211 30.63 1.52 -14.13
CA ALA A 211 31.46 0.36 -13.77
C ALA A 211 32.95 0.52 -14.18
N GLY A 212 33.26 1.45 -15.09
CA GLY A 212 34.63 1.79 -15.50
C GLY A 212 35.35 2.79 -14.59
N LEU A 213 34.66 3.35 -13.60
CA LEU A 213 35.26 4.29 -12.67
C LEU A 213 36.05 3.56 -11.57
N PRO A 214 37.15 4.17 -11.05
CA PRO A 214 37.92 3.56 -9.97
C PRO A 214 37.14 3.53 -8.62
N GLU A 215 36.20 4.43 -8.42
CA GLU A 215 35.31 4.52 -7.26
C GLU A 215 33.92 4.95 -7.72
N ALA A 216 32.88 4.42 -7.08
CA ALA A 216 31.49 4.82 -7.35
C ALA A 216 31.29 6.31 -7.04
N PRO A 217 30.56 7.07 -7.87
CA PRO A 217 30.32 8.49 -7.60
C PRO A 217 29.39 8.67 -6.40
N GLU A 218 29.57 9.75 -5.63
CA GLU A 218 28.59 10.12 -4.60
C GLU A 218 27.23 10.49 -5.22
N VAL A 219 27.28 11.19 -6.37
CA VAL A 219 26.10 11.69 -7.08
C VAL A 219 26.26 11.48 -8.58
N ALA A 220 25.24 10.91 -9.22
CA ALA A 220 25.11 10.94 -10.66
C ALA A 220 23.91 11.82 -11.05
N ILE A 221 24.06 12.65 -12.06
CA ILE A 221 23.04 13.59 -12.53
C ILE A 221 22.57 13.14 -13.92
N PHE A 222 21.32 12.77 -14.05
CA PHE A 222 20.68 12.39 -15.30
C PHE A 222 19.66 13.45 -15.72
N ARG A 223 19.82 14.03 -16.89
CA ARG A 223 18.83 14.93 -17.45
C ARG A 223 17.80 14.14 -18.25
N CYS A 224 16.53 14.18 -17.80
CA CYS A 224 15.44 13.54 -18.52
C CYS A 224 15.32 14.14 -19.93
N PRO A 225 15.28 13.29 -20.99
CA PRO A 225 15.12 13.80 -22.35
C PRO A 225 13.73 14.40 -22.53
N ALA A 226 13.66 15.67 -22.87
CA ALA A 226 12.42 16.33 -23.30
C ALA A 226 12.33 16.22 -24.83
N GLN A 227 11.32 15.51 -25.30
CA GLN A 227 10.99 15.44 -26.73
C GLN A 227 9.85 16.41 -27.04
N ASP A 228 9.80 16.91 -28.27
CA ASP A 228 8.70 17.70 -28.78
C ASP A 228 8.39 17.21 -30.19
N THR A 229 7.75 16.04 -30.24
CA THR A 229 7.38 15.38 -31.49
C THR A 229 6.08 15.94 -32.06
N GLY A 230 5.38 16.78 -31.32
CA GLY A 230 4.03 17.24 -31.61
C GLY A 230 2.93 16.28 -31.14
N ASP A 231 3.29 15.11 -30.60
CA ASP A 231 2.39 14.17 -29.95
C ASP A 231 2.73 14.11 -28.46
N VAL A 232 1.95 14.82 -27.65
CA VAL A 232 2.17 14.95 -26.21
C VAL A 232 2.15 13.60 -25.51
N LEU A 233 1.28 12.68 -25.93
CA LEU A 233 1.18 11.36 -25.29
C LEU A 233 2.36 10.46 -25.63
N ALA A 234 2.90 10.57 -26.85
CA ALA A 234 4.14 9.88 -27.24
C ALA A 234 5.34 10.45 -26.46
N ASP A 235 5.40 11.76 -26.30
CA ASP A 235 6.48 12.43 -25.54
C ASP A 235 6.44 12.06 -24.04
N VAL A 236 5.23 11.97 -23.45
CA VAL A 236 5.00 11.47 -22.08
C VAL A 236 5.61 10.08 -21.90
N ARG A 237 5.33 9.16 -22.83
CA ARG A 237 5.85 7.78 -22.77
C ARG A 237 7.36 7.78 -22.93
N GLY A 238 7.89 8.48 -23.90
CA GLY A 238 9.32 8.55 -24.15
C GLY A 238 10.11 9.06 -22.93
N ALA A 239 9.61 10.07 -22.23
CA ALA A 239 10.22 10.60 -21.02
C ALA A 239 10.13 9.61 -19.83
N ALA A 240 8.95 9.03 -19.61
CA ALA A 240 8.71 8.10 -18.52
C ALA A 240 9.51 6.80 -18.69
N ASP A 241 9.56 6.24 -19.90
CA ASP A 241 10.31 5.03 -20.22
C ASP A 241 11.81 5.24 -20.06
N ALA A 242 12.33 6.39 -20.51
CA ALA A 242 13.75 6.72 -20.36
C ALA A 242 14.16 6.81 -18.87
N VAL A 243 13.32 7.44 -18.04
CA VAL A 243 13.61 7.54 -16.60
C VAL A 243 13.43 6.19 -15.91
N LEU A 244 12.40 5.42 -16.28
CA LEU A 244 12.19 4.08 -15.74
C LEU A 244 13.38 3.16 -16.03
N ALA A 245 13.92 3.17 -17.24
CA ALA A 245 15.10 2.41 -17.62
C ALA A 245 16.31 2.79 -16.73
N VAL A 246 16.63 4.09 -16.64
CA VAL A 246 17.76 4.56 -15.82
C VAL A 246 17.57 4.22 -14.34
N VAL A 247 16.35 4.34 -13.79
CA VAL A 247 16.06 3.98 -12.39
C VAL A 247 16.26 2.48 -12.15
N ARG A 248 15.82 1.65 -13.08
CA ARG A 248 15.98 0.18 -12.99
C ARG A 248 17.46 -0.21 -13.06
N ASP A 249 18.20 0.30 -14.05
CA ASP A 249 19.63 0.05 -14.20
C ASP A 249 20.41 0.53 -12.94
N TRP A 250 20.02 1.69 -12.39
CA TRP A 250 20.59 2.23 -11.16
C TRP A 250 20.35 1.36 -9.92
N LEU A 251 19.18 0.77 -9.83
CA LEU A 251 18.80 -0.11 -8.71
C LEU A 251 19.39 -1.51 -8.84
N ALA A 252 19.66 -1.96 -10.07
CA ALA A 252 20.24 -3.27 -10.36
C ALA A 252 21.76 -3.31 -10.09
N ASP A 253 22.44 -2.16 -10.06
CA ASP A 253 23.88 -2.09 -9.81
C ASP A 253 24.17 -1.99 -8.30
N GLU A 254 24.68 -3.09 -7.72
CA GLU A 254 25.09 -3.17 -6.32
C GLU A 254 26.24 -2.23 -5.98
N GLY A 255 27.09 -1.90 -6.93
CA GLY A 255 28.19 -0.94 -6.74
C GLY A 255 27.71 0.48 -6.46
N LEU A 256 26.44 0.79 -6.82
CA LEU A 256 25.85 2.11 -6.66
C LEU A 256 24.98 2.24 -5.39
N VAL A 257 24.99 1.27 -4.49
CA VAL A 257 24.12 1.25 -3.30
C VAL A 257 24.27 2.49 -2.41
N ASP A 258 25.45 3.08 -2.36
CA ASP A 258 25.76 4.29 -1.60
C ASP A 258 25.63 5.57 -2.42
N SER A 259 25.44 5.44 -3.71
CA SER A 259 25.36 6.55 -4.66
C SER A 259 23.92 7.09 -4.76
N ARG A 260 23.79 8.35 -5.12
CA ARG A 260 22.51 9.02 -5.30
C ARG A 260 22.34 9.48 -6.75
N LEU A 261 21.19 9.13 -7.35
CA LEU A 261 20.79 9.59 -8.66
C LEU A 261 19.95 10.87 -8.55
N VAL A 262 20.36 11.92 -9.22
CA VAL A 262 19.60 13.17 -9.39
C VAL A 262 19.02 13.19 -10.79
N VAL A 263 17.71 13.15 -10.89
CA VAL A 263 17.02 13.24 -12.18
C VAL A 263 16.54 14.67 -12.38
N VAL A 264 16.96 15.25 -13.50
CA VAL A 264 16.67 16.64 -13.85
C VAL A 264 15.56 16.69 -14.87
N THR A 265 14.48 17.43 -14.54
CA THR A 265 13.38 17.79 -15.45
C THR A 265 13.41 19.27 -15.77
N SER A 266 12.60 19.69 -16.75
CA SER A 266 12.46 21.10 -17.10
C SER A 266 10.98 21.47 -17.10
N ASP A 267 10.61 22.47 -16.28
CA ASP A 267 9.23 22.99 -16.14
C ASP A 267 8.17 21.92 -15.89
N ALA A 268 8.54 20.80 -15.24
CA ALA A 268 7.61 19.72 -14.93
C ALA A 268 6.71 20.00 -13.71
N ALA A 269 7.10 20.95 -12.85
CA ALA A 269 6.36 21.38 -11.68
C ALA A 269 6.03 22.88 -11.70
N PRO A 270 4.85 23.30 -11.17
CA PRO A 270 4.47 24.73 -11.17
C PRO A 270 5.38 25.52 -10.23
N ALA A 271 5.83 26.70 -10.65
CA ALA A 271 6.71 27.58 -9.88
C ALA A 271 6.04 28.16 -8.62
N SER A 272 4.79 28.52 -8.73
CA SER A 272 3.95 29.05 -7.66
C SER A 272 2.48 28.99 -8.08
N PRO A 273 1.54 29.19 -7.15
CA PRO A 273 0.11 29.32 -7.51
C PRO A 273 -0.21 30.45 -8.50
N ALA A 274 0.70 31.43 -8.64
CA ALA A 274 0.55 32.57 -9.56
C ALA A 274 1.33 32.40 -10.87
N ALA A 275 2.37 31.56 -10.91
CA ALA A 275 3.21 31.29 -12.08
C ALA A 275 3.00 29.84 -12.53
N LEU A 276 1.96 29.61 -13.32
CA LEU A 276 1.41 28.30 -13.67
C LEU A 276 1.97 27.72 -14.98
N THR A 277 3.26 27.93 -15.28
CA THR A 277 3.86 27.28 -16.44
C THR A 277 4.28 25.86 -16.07
N VAL A 278 3.69 24.85 -16.70
CA VAL A 278 4.02 23.42 -16.52
C VAL A 278 4.03 22.73 -17.86
N ASP A 279 5.06 21.94 -18.09
CA ASP A 279 5.12 21.00 -19.20
C ASP A 279 4.52 19.64 -18.77
N PRO A 280 3.30 19.30 -19.18
CA PRO A 280 2.66 18.06 -18.77
C PRO A 280 3.39 16.80 -19.31
N ARG A 281 4.27 16.94 -20.32
CA ARG A 281 5.02 15.82 -20.90
C ARG A 281 6.01 15.18 -19.91
N LEU A 282 6.60 16.00 -19.03
CA LEU A 282 7.59 15.56 -18.05
C LEU A 282 6.99 15.28 -16.66
N ALA A 283 5.74 15.64 -16.42
CA ALA A 283 5.11 15.46 -15.12
C ALA A 283 5.03 13.99 -14.64
N PRO A 284 4.72 12.98 -15.47
CA PRO A 284 4.71 11.58 -15.06
C PRO A 284 6.02 11.07 -14.49
N VAL A 285 7.15 11.62 -14.94
CA VAL A 285 8.50 11.31 -14.40
C VAL A 285 8.57 11.52 -12.89
N TRP A 286 7.91 12.57 -12.38
CA TRP A 286 7.84 12.83 -10.95
C TRP A 286 7.11 11.74 -10.18
N GLY A 287 6.06 11.16 -10.75
CA GLY A 287 5.34 10.05 -10.14
C GLY A 287 6.20 8.79 -10.03
N VAL A 288 6.91 8.44 -11.09
CA VAL A 288 7.87 7.31 -11.10
C VAL A 288 8.95 7.52 -10.05
N LEU A 289 9.54 8.72 -10.00
CA LEU A 289 10.63 9.04 -9.07
C LEU A 289 10.16 9.12 -7.62
N ARG A 290 8.96 9.60 -7.35
CA ARG A 290 8.37 9.58 -5.99
C ARG A 290 8.16 8.15 -5.49
N ALA A 291 7.78 7.23 -6.37
CA ALA A 291 7.74 5.82 -6.02
C ALA A 291 9.15 5.29 -5.72
N ALA A 292 10.12 5.56 -6.58
CA ALA A 292 11.52 5.18 -6.37
C ALA A 292 12.09 5.74 -5.05
N GLN A 293 11.78 7.00 -4.70
CA GLN A 293 12.18 7.65 -3.44
C GLN A 293 11.55 6.98 -2.22
N ALA A 294 10.25 6.68 -2.28
CA ALA A 294 9.53 6.05 -1.19
C ALA A 294 10.01 4.61 -0.94
N GLU A 295 10.36 3.89 -2.01
CA GLU A 295 10.88 2.53 -1.96
C GLU A 295 12.36 2.48 -1.53
N ASN A 296 13.16 3.50 -1.92
CA ASN A 296 14.59 3.57 -1.68
C ASN A 296 14.99 4.94 -1.11
N PRO A 297 14.73 5.20 0.17
CA PRO A 297 14.94 6.49 0.79
C PRO A 297 16.40 6.99 0.64
N GLY A 298 16.56 8.24 0.19
CA GLY A 298 17.84 8.89 0.03
C GLY A 298 18.63 8.52 -1.24
N ARG A 299 18.13 7.60 -2.07
CA ARG A 299 18.77 7.17 -3.33
C ARG A 299 18.47 8.06 -4.52
N PHE A 300 17.38 8.80 -4.51
CA PHE A 300 16.88 9.59 -5.63
C PHE A 300 16.60 11.03 -5.22
N THR A 301 16.87 11.98 -6.11
CA THR A 301 16.49 13.39 -5.98
C THR A 301 15.88 13.85 -7.29
N ILE A 302 14.77 14.59 -7.24
CA ILE A 302 14.16 15.26 -8.39
C ILE A 302 14.61 16.73 -8.36
N LEU A 303 15.16 17.21 -9.48
CA LEU A 303 15.54 18.60 -9.67
C LEU A 303 14.86 19.16 -10.91
N ASP A 304 14.00 20.17 -10.76
CA ASP A 304 13.28 20.76 -11.88
C ASP A 304 13.76 22.18 -12.14
N LEU A 305 14.13 22.48 -13.38
CA LEU A 305 14.80 23.68 -13.82
C LEU A 305 13.95 24.49 -14.81
N ASP A 306 14.06 25.80 -14.79
CA ASP A 306 13.38 26.72 -15.73
C ASP A 306 14.34 27.40 -16.72
N GLY A 307 15.62 27.00 -16.75
CA GLY A 307 16.67 27.62 -17.56
C GLY A 307 17.29 28.88 -16.98
N SER A 308 16.86 29.29 -15.78
CA SER A 308 17.45 30.45 -15.09
C SER A 308 18.55 30.06 -14.09
N GLU A 309 18.81 28.78 -13.93
CA GLU A 309 19.77 28.22 -12.99
C GLU A 309 21.21 28.64 -13.27
N THR A 310 21.98 28.83 -12.20
CA THR A 310 23.43 28.91 -12.27
C THR A 310 24.04 27.61 -11.74
N PRO A 311 25.28 27.23 -12.15
CA PRO A 311 25.95 26.06 -11.62
C PRO A 311 26.03 26.04 -10.08
N ALA A 312 26.19 27.19 -9.45
CA ALA A 312 26.23 27.31 -7.99
C ALA A 312 24.88 26.95 -7.35
N VAL A 313 23.76 27.40 -7.91
CA VAL A 313 22.42 27.08 -7.41
C VAL A 313 22.10 25.61 -7.61
N VAL A 314 22.47 25.02 -8.76
CA VAL A 314 22.34 23.59 -9.02
C VAL A 314 23.15 22.78 -8.01
N ALA A 315 24.41 23.12 -7.80
CA ALA A 315 25.27 22.43 -6.84
C ALA A 315 24.69 22.50 -5.41
N GLN A 316 24.17 23.66 -5.00
CA GLN A 316 23.51 23.84 -3.71
C GLN A 316 22.23 22.99 -3.60
N ALA A 317 21.39 22.97 -4.64
CA ALA A 317 20.18 22.17 -4.69
C ALA A 317 20.48 20.68 -4.52
N VAL A 318 21.46 20.18 -5.25
CA VAL A 318 21.90 18.77 -5.16
C VAL A 318 22.50 18.45 -3.79
N ALA A 319 23.30 19.33 -3.22
CA ALA A 319 23.94 19.15 -1.91
C ALA A 319 22.96 19.21 -0.73
N SER A 320 21.79 19.81 -0.90
CA SER A 320 20.75 19.93 0.14
C SER A 320 20.20 18.58 0.63
N ARG A 321 20.30 17.53 -0.19
CA ARG A 321 19.72 16.21 0.02
C ARG A 321 18.19 16.22 0.21
N GLU A 322 17.53 17.33 -0.15
CA GLU A 322 16.07 17.31 -0.25
C GLU A 322 15.65 16.40 -1.43
N PRO A 323 14.62 15.59 -1.26
CA PRO A 323 14.20 14.64 -2.30
C PRO A 323 13.64 15.35 -3.55
N GLU A 324 13.07 16.54 -3.38
CA GLU A 324 12.47 17.31 -4.47
C GLU A 324 12.90 18.77 -4.34
N VAL A 325 13.48 19.33 -5.41
CA VAL A 325 13.91 20.74 -5.49
C VAL A 325 13.51 21.30 -6.84
N ILE A 326 13.01 22.51 -6.87
CA ILE A 326 12.88 23.31 -8.11
C ILE A 326 13.82 24.49 -8.09
N VAL A 327 14.26 24.93 -9.26
CA VAL A 327 14.94 26.21 -9.42
C VAL A 327 14.08 27.07 -10.33
N ARG A 328 13.69 28.22 -9.81
CA ARG A 328 12.87 29.20 -10.55
C ARG A 328 13.45 30.59 -10.34
N ASN A 329 13.67 31.33 -11.45
CA ASN A 329 14.26 32.65 -11.41
C ASN A 329 15.62 32.68 -10.64
N GLY A 330 16.40 31.59 -10.74
CA GLY A 330 17.67 31.46 -10.05
C GLY A 330 17.60 31.16 -8.54
N VAL A 331 16.40 30.88 -8.00
CA VAL A 331 16.18 30.54 -6.58
C VAL A 331 15.75 29.08 -6.44
N ALA A 332 16.40 28.34 -5.54
CA ALA A 332 16.01 26.97 -5.23
C ALA A 332 14.87 26.92 -4.20
N GLY A 333 13.88 26.09 -4.45
CA GLY A 333 12.71 25.89 -3.59
C GLY A 333 12.41 24.42 -3.35
N VAL A 334 11.78 24.13 -2.21
CA VAL A 334 11.34 22.77 -1.79
C VAL A 334 9.84 22.74 -1.57
N PRO A 335 9.13 21.65 -1.95
CA PRO A 335 7.69 21.60 -1.84
C PRO A 335 7.24 21.26 -0.42
N ARG A 336 6.13 21.88 0.00
CA ARG A 336 5.41 21.56 1.24
C ARG A 336 3.91 21.61 0.98
N LEU A 337 3.14 20.73 1.60
CA LEU A 337 1.68 20.85 1.61
C LEU A 337 1.26 21.86 2.68
N VAL A 338 0.42 22.79 2.27
CA VAL A 338 -0.17 23.83 3.15
C VAL A 338 -1.69 23.80 3.04
N PRO A 339 -2.42 24.15 4.12
CA PRO A 339 -3.89 24.26 4.05
C PRO A 339 -4.33 25.34 3.06
N VAL A 340 -5.43 25.06 2.36
CA VAL A 340 -6.09 26.05 1.50
C VAL A 340 -6.88 27.00 2.40
N PRO A 341 -6.70 28.31 2.28
CA PRO A 341 -7.51 29.26 3.02
C PRO A 341 -8.99 29.16 2.61
N PRO A 342 -9.94 29.28 3.54
CA PRO A 342 -11.36 29.27 3.21
C PRO A 342 -11.68 30.41 2.25
N PRO A 343 -12.62 30.20 1.30
CA PRO A 343 -13.06 31.26 0.41
C PRO A 343 -13.73 32.38 1.21
N ALA A 344 -13.50 33.64 0.80
CA ALA A 344 -14.04 34.81 1.48
C ALA A 344 -15.56 34.91 1.37
N GLU A 345 -16.14 34.35 0.30
CA GLU A 345 -17.57 34.31 0.02
C GLU A 345 -17.97 32.87 -0.34
N ALA A 346 -19.23 32.50 -0.08
CA ALA A 346 -19.74 31.19 -0.50
C ALA A 346 -19.73 31.12 -2.04
N PRO A 347 -18.99 30.18 -2.63
CA PRO A 347 -18.86 30.10 -4.08
C PRO A 347 -20.18 29.65 -4.72
N GLU A 348 -20.48 30.21 -5.90
CA GLU A 348 -21.56 29.67 -6.72
C GLU A 348 -21.23 28.27 -7.23
N SER A 349 -22.24 27.41 -7.29
CA SER A 349 -22.07 26.07 -7.86
C SER A 349 -21.63 26.15 -9.33
N PRO A 350 -20.59 25.47 -9.76
CA PRO A 350 -20.19 25.46 -11.17
C PRO A 350 -21.16 24.66 -12.05
N TRP A 351 -22.05 23.87 -11.44
CA TRP A 351 -22.97 22.99 -12.14
C TRP A 351 -24.26 23.70 -12.51
N ARG A 352 -24.63 23.61 -13.80
CA ARG A 352 -25.84 24.24 -14.33
C ARG A 352 -26.88 23.16 -14.68
N PRO A 353 -28.14 23.31 -14.25
CA PRO A 353 -29.19 22.28 -14.48
C PRO A 353 -29.53 22.08 -15.96
N ASP A 354 -29.31 23.06 -16.82
CA ASP A 354 -29.61 23.06 -18.24
C ASP A 354 -28.48 22.47 -19.10
N ARG A 355 -27.33 22.14 -18.48
CA ARG A 355 -26.14 21.61 -19.13
C ARG A 355 -25.93 20.11 -18.80
N THR A 356 -25.30 19.40 -19.73
CA THR A 356 -24.89 18.00 -19.51
C THR A 356 -23.55 17.93 -18.77
N VAL A 357 -23.49 17.05 -17.78
CA VAL A 357 -22.23 16.71 -17.10
C VAL A 357 -21.80 15.32 -17.51
N LEU A 358 -20.59 15.20 -18.05
CA LEU A 358 -19.94 13.93 -18.36
C LEU A 358 -19.22 13.42 -17.11
N VAL A 359 -19.49 12.16 -16.72
CA VAL A 359 -18.74 11.46 -15.66
C VAL A 359 -18.11 10.20 -16.26
N THR A 360 -16.78 10.20 -16.44
CA THR A 360 -16.07 8.99 -16.91
C THR A 360 -15.87 8.02 -15.74
N GLY A 361 -15.99 6.72 -16.01
CA GLY A 361 -16.02 5.74 -14.93
C GLY A 361 -17.28 5.86 -14.05
N GLY A 362 -18.35 6.48 -14.57
CA GLY A 362 -19.55 6.85 -13.82
C GLY A 362 -20.38 5.69 -13.26
N THR A 363 -20.16 4.46 -13.73
CA THR A 363 -20.76 3.23 -13.20
C THR A 363 -19.89 2.54 -12.14
N GLY A 364 -18.66 3.02 -11.89
CA GLY A 364 -17.79 2.53 -10.83
C GLY A 364 -18.13 3.11 -9.46
N GLY A 365 -17.51 2.61 -8.40
CA GLY A 365 -17.78 3.00 -7.02
C GLY A 365 -17.76 4.51 -6.78
N LEU A 366 -16.60 5.18 -7.01
CA LEU A 366 -16.49 6.64 -6.83
C LEU A 366 -17.31 7.42 -7.86
N GLY A 367 -17.33 6.95 -9.13
CA GLY A 367 -18.08 7.63 -10.18
C GLY A 367 -19.60 7.65 -9.90
N SER A 368 -20.15 6.56 -9.36
CA SER A 368 -21.56 6.48 -8.98
C SER A 368 -21.88 7.37 -7.77
N LEU A 369 -20.99 7.47 -6.78
CA LEU A 369 -21.12 8.38 -5.64
C LEU A 369 -21.15 9.84 -6.11
N VAL A 370 -20.22 10.22 -6.97
CA VAL A 370 -20.16 11.57 -7.55
C VAL A 370 -21.41 11.86 -8.38
N ALA A 371 -21.88 10.91 -9.21
CA ALA A 371 -23.09 11.06 -10.01
C ALA A 371 -24.32 11.34 -9.12
N ARG A 372 -24.47 10.58 -8.01
CA ARG A 372 -25.52 10.83 -7.00
C ARG A 372 -25.40 12.24 -6.39
N HIS A 373 -24.22 12.60 -5.98
CA HIS A 373 -23.93 13.91 -5.37
C HIS A 373 -24.30 15.07 -6.31
N LEU A 374 -23.90 14.97 -7.57
CA LEU A 374 -24.25 15.97 -8.60
C LEU A 374 -25.77 16.14 -8.78
N VAL A 375 -26.52 15.06 -8.78
CA VAL A 375 -27.99 15.10 -8.94
C VAL A 375 -28.68 15.58 -7.66
N VAL A 376 -28.33 14.98 -6.53
CA VAL A 376 -29.08 15.22 -5.26
C VAL A 376 -28.69 16.55 -4.62
N ARG A 377 -27.39 16.86 -4.58
CA ARG A 377 -26.87 18.06 -3.89
C ARG A 377 -26.80 19.27 -4.80
N HIS A 378 -26.38 19.11 -6.05
CA HIS A 378 -26.18 20.21 -6.99
C HIS A 378 -27.30 20.37 -8.02
N GLY A 379 -28.27 19.48 -8.04
CA GLY A 379 -29.43 19.60 -8.92
C GLY A 379 -29.13 19.44 -10.41
N VAL A 380 -28.05 18.77 -10.77
CA VAL A 380 -27.73 18.41 -12.16
C VAL A 380 -28.88 17.58 -12.74
N ARG A 381 -29.35 17.92 -13.95
CA ARG A 381 -30.48 17.27 -14.61
C ARG A 381 -30.10 16.41 -15.80
N HIS A 382 -28.95 16.63 -16.38
CA HIS A 382 -28.50 15.89 -17.55
C HIS A 382 -27.12 15.28 -17.27
N LEU A 383 -27.09 13.93 -17.20
CA LEU A 383 -25.86 13.18 -16.93
C LEU A 383 -25.53 12.27 -18.10
N LEU A 384 -24.25 12.28 -18.50
CA LEU A 384 -23.67 11.32 -19.42
C LEU A 384 -22.61 10.52 -18.65
N LEU A 385 -22.94 9.28 -18.31
CA LEU A 385 -22.05 8.35 -17.60
C LEU A 385 -21.35 7.45 -18.62
N THR A 386 -20.07 7.21 -18.45
CA THR A 386 -19.36 6.28 -19.32
C THR A 386 -18.63 5.19 -18.53
N SER A 387 -18.62 4.00 -19.11
CA SER A 387 -17.75 2.88 -18.74
C SER A 387 -17.55 2.00 -19.97
N ARG A 388 -16.54 1.12 -19.93
CA ARG A 388 -16.31 0.15 -21.02
C ARG A 388 -17.51 -0.76 -21.28
N SER A 389 -18.20 -1.17 -20.22
CA SER A 389 -19.37 -2.05 -20.33
C SER A 389 -20.71 -1.32 -20.48
N GLY A 390 -20.75 0.01 -20.37
CA GLY A 390 -21.98 0.79 -20.48
C GLY A 390 -23.07 0.34 -19.50
N LEU A 391 -24.31 0.16 -19.98
CA LEU A 391 -25.44 -0.33 -19.18
C LEU A 391 -25.28 -1.79 -18.71
N ALA A 392 -24.36 -2.57 -19.29
CA ALA A 392 -24.07 -3.92 -18.84
C ALA A 392 -23.17 -3.96 -17.59
N ALA A 393 -22.65 -2.82 -17.15
CA ALA A 393 -21.90 -2.74 -15.89
C ALA A 393 -22.80 -3.08 -14.70
N ALA A 394 -22.26 -3.80 -13.74
CA ALA A 394 -22.98 -4.18 -12.52
C ALA A 394 -23.49 -2.93 -11.77
N GLY A 395 -24.78 -2.91 -11.39
CA GLY A 395 -25.40 -1.78 -10.70
C GLY A 395 -25.75 -0.57 -11.59
N ALA A 396 -25.41 -0.57 -12.89
CA ALA A 396 -25.70 0.56 -13.77
C ALA A 396 -27.20 0.80 -14.01
N PRO A 397 -28.03 -0.22 -14.26
CA PRO A 397 -29.48 -0.03 -14.38
C PRO A 397 -30.12 0.54 -13.11
N GLU A 398 -29.69 0.07 -11.95
CA GLU A 398 -30.18 0.52 -10.64
C GLU A 398 -29.79 1.98 -10.39
N LEU A 399 -28.56 2.36 -10.70
CA LEU A 399 -28.08 3.74 -10.61
C LEU A 399 -28.90 4.67 -11.54
N VAL A 400 -29.19 4.25 -12.77
CA VAL A 400 -30.04 5.03 -13.70
C VAL A 400 -31.44 5.20 -13.14
N ALA A 401 -32.06 4.14 -12.61
CA ALA A 401 -33.39 4.18 -12.04
C ALA A 401 -33.44 5.14 -10.82
N GLU A 402 -32.46 5.04 -9.94
CA GLU A 402 -32.30 5.90 -8.76
C GLU A 402 -32.19 7.39 -9.15
N LEU A 403 -31.20 7.73 -10.01
CA LEU A 403 -30.97 9.11 -10.43
C LEU A 403 -32.16 9.71 -11.21
N SER A 404 -32.84 8.86 -12.02
CA SER A 404 -34.06 9.27 -12.72
C SER A 404 -35.21 9.53 -11.74
N GLY A 405 -35.31 8.76 -10.65
CA GLY A 405 -36.21 9.02 -9.55
C GLY A 405 -36.02 10.38 -8.88
N HIS A 406 -34.80 10.91 -8.90
CA HIS A 406 -34.46 12.26 -8.46
C HIS A 406 -34.64 13.31 -9.56
N GLY A 407 -35.19 12.96 -10.72
CA GLY A 407 -35.53 13.87 -11.80
C GLY A 407 -34.40 14.20 -12.75
N ALA A 408 -33.34 13.38 -12.81
CA ALA A 408 -32.29 13.52 -13.78
C ALA A 408 -32.54 12.67 -15.03
N THR A 409 -32.14 13.17 -16.20
CA THR A 409 -32.01 12.40 -17.43
C THR A 409 -30.60 11.84 -17.48
N VAL A 410 -30.49 10.51 -17.42
CA VAL A 410 -29.21 9.82 -17.36
C VAL A 410 -29.00 8.96 -18.60
N THR A 411 -27.92 9.22 -19.32
CA THR A 411 -27.46 8.40 -20.43
C THR A 411 -26.22 7.64 -19.99
N VAL A 412 -26.20 6.30 -20.13
CA VAL A 412 -25.02 5.48 -19.87
C VAL A 412 -24.49 4.94 -21.20
N ALA A 413 -23.26 5.31 -21.55
CA ALA A 413 -22.64 4.95 -22.81
C ALA A 413 -21.47 3.96 -22.57
N ALA A 414 -21.42 2.90 -23.41
CA ALA A 414 -20.23 2.07 -23.53
C ALA A 414 -19.16 2.86 -24.33
N CYS A 415 -18.06 3.22 -23.70
CA CYS A 415 -16.99 3.98 -24.30
C CYS A 415 -15.68 3.70 -23.60
N ASP A 416 -14.66 3.34 -24.36
CA ASP A 416 -13.28 3.42 -23.90
C ASP A 416 -12.83 4.89 -24.07
N VAL A 417 -12.69 5.59 -22.97
CA VAL A 417 -12.31 7.01 -22.96
C VAL A 417 -10.85 7.25 -23.36
N SER A 418 -10.04 6.20 -23.38
CA SER A 418 -8.66 6.25 -23.92
C SER A 418 -8.62 6.20 -25.44
N ASP A 419 -9.71 5.78 -26.08
CA ASP A 419 -9.89 5.83 -27.54
C ASP A 419 -10.47 7.21 -27.93
N ARG A 420 -9.62 8.02 -28.54
CA ARG A 420 -9.98 9.40 -28.93
C ARG A 420 -11.19 9.47 -29.84
N ASP A 421 -11.31 8.52 -30.78
CA ASP A 421 -12.41 8.52 -31.76
C ASP A 421 -13.73 8.09 -31.13
N GLN A 422 -13.72 7.12 -30.20
CA GLN A 422 -14.92 6.77 -29.42
C GLN A 422 -15.38 7.95 -28.59
N LEU A 423 -14.45 8.61 -27.89
CA LEU A 423 -14.74 9.78 -27.08
C LEU A 423 -15.28 10.94 -27.91
N ALA A 424 -14.68 11.22 -29.08
CA ALA A 424 -15.16 12.26 -29.98
C ALA A 424 -16.60 12.01 -30.46
N ARG A 425 -16.91 10.75 -30.83
CA ARG A 425 -18.29 10.35 -31.21
C ARG A 425 -19.27 10.53 -30.06
N LEU A 426 -18.86 10.17 -28.86
CA LEU A 426 -19.66 10.33 -27.66
C LEU A 426 -19.99 11.80 -27.40
N LEU A 427 -19.00 12.67 -27.43
CA LEU A 427 -19.18 14.11 -27.21
C LEU A 427 -20.05 14.77 -28.31
N ALA A 428 -19.90 14.34 -29.56
CA ALA A 428 -20.72 14.81 -30.67
C ALA A 428 -22.20 14.38 -30.55
N ALA A 429 -22.49 13.34 -29.78
CA ALA A 429 -23.87 12.85 -29.54
C ALA A 429 -24.58 13.60 -28.38
N VAL A 430 -23.91 14.49 -27.68
CA VAL A 430 -24.52 15.33 -26.61
C VAL A 430 -25.56 16.25 -27.26
N PRO A 431 -26.84 16.27 -26.77
CA PRO A 431 -27.88 17.10 -27.35
C PRO A 431 -27.56 18.58 -27.30
N ALA A 432 -27.83 19.31 -28.41
CA ALA A 432 -27.57 20.75 -28.49
C ALA A 432 -28.44 21.56 -27.53
N GLU A 433 -29.60 21.03 -27.13
CA GLU A 433 -30.50 21.69 -26.15
C GLU A 433 -29.90 21.64 -24.74
N HIS A 434 -29.04 20.65 -24.46
CA HIS A 434 -28.34 20.47 -23.19
C HIS A 434 -26.85 20.25 -23.44
N PRO A 435 -26.14 21.29 -23.90
CA PRO A 435 -24.74 21.14 -24.31
C PRO A 435 -23.86 20.77 -23.11
N LEU A 436 -22.70 20.18 -23.39
CA LEU A 436 -21.75 19.83 -22.36
C LEU A 436 -21.34 21.09 -21.57
N GLY A 437 -21.50 21.06 -20.26
CA GLY A 437 -21.14 22.13 -19.35
C GLY A 437 -20.10 21.72 -18.30
N GLY A 438 -19.94 20.42 -18.06
CA GLY A 438 -18.96 19.93 -17.10
C GLY A 438 -18.42 18.55 -17.42
N VAL A 439 -17.18 18.31 -17.01
CA VAL A 439 -16.49 17.03 -17.13
C VAL A 439 -15.99 16.62 -15.75
N VAL A 440 -16.24 15.38 -15.35
CA VAL A 440 -15.66 14.73 -14.17
C VAL A 440 -14.97 13.43 -14.60
N HIS A 441 -13.66 13.43 -14.57
CA HIS A 441 -12.85 12.30 -14.98
C HIS A 441 -12.45 11.47 -13.75
N VAL A 442 -13.16 10.35 -13.54
CA VAL A 442 -12.95 9.40 -12.42
C VAL A 442 -12.32 8.09 -12.91
N ALA A 443 -12.44 7.82 -14.23
CA ALA A 443 -11.93 6.58 -14.83
C ALA A 443 -10.45 6.38 -14.52
N GLY A 444 -10.08 5.15 -14.19
CA GLY A 444 -8.71 4.74 -13.93
C GLY A 444 -8.63 3.32 -13.42
N ILE A 445 -7.44 2.76 -13.53
CA ILE A 445 -7.06 1.46 -12.95
C ILE A 445 -5.78 1.66 -12.15
N GLY A 446 -5.51 0.75 -11.21
CA GLY A 446 -4.24 0.68 -10.48
C GLY A 446 -3.46 -0.55 -10.94
N ASP A 447 -2.15 -0.46 -10.89
CA ASP A 447 -1.23 -1.57 -11.01
C ASP A 447 -0.14 -1.40 -9.95
N ASN A 448 -0.10 -2.31 -8.97
CA ASN A 448 0.81 -2.24 -7.84
C ASN A 448 2.07 -3.07 -8.15
N GLY A 449 3.22 -2.51 -7.87
CA GLY A 449 4.51 -3.18 -8.00
C GLY A 449 5.65 -2.22 -7.69
N LEU A 450 6.80 -2.76 -7.28
CA LEU A 450 7.99 -1.96 -7.01
C LEU A 450 8.51 -1.36 -8.33
N VAL A 451 9.14 -0.18 -8.24
CA VAL A 451 9.68 0.50 -9.43
C VAL A 451 10.74 -0.33 -10.15
N ALA A 452 11.52 -1.13 -9.41
CA ALA A 452 12.53 -2.02 -9.98
C ALA A 452 11.92 -3.09 -10.92
N THR A 453 10.65 -3.48 -10.69
CA THR A 453 9.94 -4.49 -11.50
C THR A 453 8.92 -3.89 -12.46
N MET A 454 8.83 -2.57 -12.53
CA MET A 454 7.91 -1.87 -13.43
C MET A 454 8.39 -1.96 -14.87
N THR A 455 7.50 -2.32 -15.81
CA THR A 455 7.80 -2.32 -17.24
C THR A 455 7.08 -1.19 -17.99
N PRO A 456 7.56 -0.78 -19.17
CA PRO A 456 6.88 0.21 -19.99
C PRO A 456 5.42 -0.16 -20.29
N GLU A 457 5.12 -1.43 -20.55
CA GLU A 457 3.77 -1.91 -20.85
C GLU A 457 2.83 -1.78 -19.65
N ARG A 458 3.31 -2.10 -18.44
CA ARG A 458 2.57 -1.92 -17.21
C ARG A 458 2.29 -0.45 -16.93
N LEU A 459 3.30 0.39 -17.13
CA LEU A 459 3.17 1.84 -17.02
C LEU A 459 2.13 2.37 -18.03
N ASP A 460 2.21 1.96 -19.30
CA ASP A 460 1.27 2.35 -20.36
C ASP A 460 -0.16 1.88 -20.04
N GLY A 461 -0.33 0.67 -19.52
CA GLY A 461 -1.62 0.12 -19.13
C GLY A 461 -2.40 1.02 -18.17
N VAL A 462 -1.71 1.72 -17.25
CA VAL A 462 -2.31 2.65 -16.30
C VAL A 462 -2.41 4.08 -16.86
N LEU A 463 -1.45 4.51 -17.68
CA LEU A 463 -1.48 5.83 -18.33
C LEU A 463 -2.69 5.98 -19.26
N ARG A 464 -3.03 4.96 -20.05
CA ARG A 464 -4.11 5.01 -21.02
C ARG A 464 -5.46 5.46 -20.46
N PRO A 465 -6.07 4.76 -19.49
CA PRO A 465 -7.40 5.13 -18.99
C PRO A 465 -7.42 6.41 -18.16
N LYS A 466 -6.26 6.90 -17.70
CA LYS A 466 -6.13 8.13 -16.91
C LYS A 466 -5.55 9.30 -17.70
N ALA A 467 -4.30 9.20 -18.10
CA ALA A 467 -3.57 10.31 -18.74
C ALA A 467 -4.05 10.56 -20.17
N ASP A 468 -4.12 9.51 -21.02
CA ASP A 468 -4.57 9.69 -22.42
C ASP A 468 -6.02 10.16 -22.47
N ALA A 469 -6.89 9.51 -21.66
CA ALA A 469 -8.29 9.90 -21.58
C ALA A 469 -8.46 11.37 -21.16
N ALA A 470 -7.70 11.83 -20.16
CA ALA A 470 -7.74 13.22 -19.69
C ALA A 470 -7.21 14.18 -20.78
N TRP A 471 -6.14 13.81 -21.50
CA TRP A 471 -5.62 14.60 -22.61
C TRP A 471 -6.62 14.67 -23.77
N HIS A 472 -7.24 13.58 -24.15
CA HIS A 472 -8.28 13.56 -25.19
C HIS A 472 -9.50 14.40 -24.78
N LEU A 473 -9.91 14.33 -23.50
CA LEU A 473 -10.95 15.20 -22.96
C LEU A 473 -10.55 16.67 -23.05
N HIS A 474 -9.29 16.99 -22.73
CA HIS A 474 -8.77 18.37 -22.87
C HIS A 474 -8.87 18.85 -24.31
N GLU A 475 -8.29 18.11 -25.28
CA GLU A 475 -8.29 18.51 -26.68
C GLU A 475 -9.70 18.66 -27.25
N LEU A 476 -10.58 17.70 -26.97
CA LEU A 476 -11.93 17.66 -27.54
C LEU A 476 -12.90 18.67 -26.89
N THR A 477 -12.53 19.22 -25.74
CA THR A 477 -13.39 20.17 -25.00
C THR A 477 -12.80 21.56 -24.81
N ARG A 478 -11.59 21.84 -25.30
CA ARG A 478 -10.91 23.14 -25.08
C ARG A 478 -11.67 24.34 -25.66
N ASP A 479 -12.43 24.11 -26.74
CA ASP A 479 -13.20 25.14 -27.42
C ASP A 479 -14.68 25.18 -26.96
N LEU A 480 -15.06 24.34 -25.95
CA LEU A 480 -16.40 24.31 -25.39
C LEU A 480 -16.49 25.23 -24.15
N ASP A 481 -17.68 25.81 -23.94
CA ASP A 481 -17.99 26.65 -22.78
C ASP A 481 -18.25 25.79 -21.55
N LEU A 482 -17.19 25.18 -21.00
CA LEU A 482 -17.26 24.38 -19.76
C LEU A 482 -17.19 25.29 -18.54
N THR A 483 -17.98 24.95 -17.51
CA THR A 483 -17.93 25.60 -16.21
C THR A 483 -17.07 24.82 -15.20
N ALA A 484 -16.85 23.52 -15.43
CA ALA A 484 -16.02 22.66 -14.59
C ALA A 484 -15.32 21.58 -15.40
N PHE A 485 -14.08 21.29 -15.02
CA PHE A 485 -13.30 20.16 -15.53
C PHE A 485 -12.56 19.54 -14.34
N ALA A 486 -13.18 18.53 -13.72
CA ALA A 486 -12.70 17.92 -12.49
C ALA A 486 -11.93 16.63 -12.80
N LEU A 487 -10.72 16.51 -12.27
CA LEU A 487 -9.84 15.36 -12.45
C LEU A 487 -9.63 14.65 -11.10
N PHE A 488 -10.02 13.39 -11.00
CA PHE A 488 -9.76 12.55 -9.84
C PHE A 488 -8.33 12.02 -9.90
N SER A 489 -7.44 12.78 -9.31
CA SER A 489 -6.05 12.41 -9.04
C SER A 489 -5.95 11.63 -7.72
N SER A 490 -4.75 11.36 -7.23
CA SER A 490 -4.51 10.57 -6.02
C SER A 490 -3.28 11.05 -5.26
N ALA A 491 -3.39 11.04 -3.94
CA ALA A 491 -2.25 11.20 -3.03
C ALA A 491 -1.16 10.12 -3.24
N GLY A 492 -1.51 9.02 -3.91
CA GLY A 492 -0.55 8.05 -4.45
C GLY A 492 0.50 8.67 -5.36
N GLY A 493 0.17 9.77 -6.08
CA GLY A 493 1.13 10.52 -6.88
C GLY A 493 2.01 11.49 -6.09
N GLN A 494 1.76 11.70 -4.81
CA GLN A 494 2.40 12.74 -3.99
C GLN A 494 3.07 12.20 -2.71
N VAL A 495 2.33 11.53 -1.83
CA VAL A 495 2.79 11.14 -0.49
C VAL A 495 2.66 9.64 -0.20
N LEU A 496 2.01 8.87 -1.07
CA LEU A 496 1.72 7.44 -0.91
C LEU A 496 2.21 6.62 -2.12
N ALA A 497 3.32 7.02 -2.74
CA ALA A 497 3.75 6.50 -4.04
C ALA A 497 4.43 5.10 -3.98
N ALA A 498 4.85 4.61 -2.81
CA ALA A 498 5.55 3.33 -2.70
C ALA A 498 4.72 2.17 -3.27
N GLY A 499 5.32 1.40 -4.17
CA GLY A 499 4.66 0.28 -4.85
C GLY A 499 3.61 0.69 -5.89
N GLN A 500 3.56 1.97 -6.30
CA GLN A 500 2.52 2.50 -7.19
C GLN A 500 3.09 3.39 -8.30
N ALA A 501 4.26 3.08 -8.85
CA ALA A 501 4.97 3.93 -9.80
C ALA A 501 4.11 4.33 -11.02
N SER A 502 3.41 3.37 -11.66
CA SER A 502 2.52 3.62 -12.79
C SER A 502 1.32 4.49 -12.42
N TYR A 503 0.71 4.19 -11.28
CA TYR A 503 -0.44 4.95 -10.77
C TYR A 503 -0.04 6.36 -10.34
N ALA A 504 1.12 6.52 -9.71
CA ALA A 504 1.69 7.81 -9.35
C ALA A 504 1.97 8.66 -10.59
N ALA A 505 2.61 8.09 -11.62
CA ALA A 505 2.88 8.77 -12.89
C ALA A 505 1.61 9.31 -13.56
N ALA A 506 0.58 8.47 -13.66
CA ALA A 506 -0.69 8.86 -14.26
C ALA A 506 -1.40 9.99 -13.49
N ASN A 507 -1.36 9.94 -12.14
CA ASN A 507 -2.00 10.96 -11.33
C ASN A 507 -1.24 12.30 -11.35
N VAL A 508 0.09 12.30 -11.33
CA VAL A 508 0.88 13.53 -11.47
C VAL A 508 0.65 14.19 -12.84
N PHE A 509 0.40 13.41 -13.90
CA PHE A 509 -0.04 13.97 -15.18
C PHE A 509 -1.37 14.71 -15.06
N LEU A 510 -2.35 14.16 -14.33
CA LEU A 510 -3.64 14.86 -14.12
C LEU A 510 -3.46 16.19 -13.38
N ASP A 511 -2.58 16.20 -12.36
CA ASP A 511 -2.27 17.42 -11.61
C ASP A 511 -1.65 18.48 -12.53
N ALA A 512 -0.69 18.09 -13.37
CA ALA A 512 -0.04 18.97 -14.34
C ALA A 512 -1.00 19.45 -15.43
N LEU A 513 -1.89 18.58 -15.93
CA LEU A 513 -2.89 18.93 -16.92
C LEU A 513 -3.87 20.00 -16.39
N ALA A 514 -4.28 19.88 -15.12
CA ALA A 514 -5.14 20.91 -14.53
C ALA A 514 -4.45 22.26 -14.48
N VAL A 515 -3.17 22.31 -14.10
CA VAL A 515 -2.34 23.51 -14.10
C VAL A 515 -2.19 24.07 -15.52
N HIS A 516 -1.90 23.22 -16.49
CA HIS A 516 -1.76 23.57 -17.91
C HIS A 516 -3.05 24.18 -18.48
N ARG A 517 -4.22 23.58 -18.19
CA ARG A 517 -5.52 24.13 -18.58
C ARG A 517 -5.79 25.49 -17.94
N HIS A 518 -5.54 25.60 -16.65
CA HIS A 518 -5.73 26.86 -15.92
C HIS A 518 -4.84 27.98 -16.46
N ALA A 519 -3.57 27.69 -16.79
CA ALA A 519 -2.66 28.62 -17.46
C ALA A 519 -3.17 29.09 -18.82
N SER A 520 -3.95 28.23 -19.49
CA SER A 520 -4.61 28.57 -20.78
C SER A 520 -5.97 29.26 -20.60
N GLY A 521 -6.35 29.64 -19.38
CA GLY A 521 -7.65 30.29 -19.07
C GLY A 521 -8.85 29.31 -19.13
N LEU A 522 -8.63 28.02 -19.11
CA LEU A 522 -9.66 26.99 -19.12
C LEU A 522 -9.94 26.46 -17.71
N PRO A 523 -11.20 26.15 -17.36
CA PRO A 523 -11.50 25.58 -16.05
C PRO A 523 -10.84 24.20 -15.91
N ALA A 524 -10.18 23.97 -14.77
CA ALA A 524 -9.71 22.66 -14.37
C ALA A 524 -9.37 22.63 -12.88
N THR A 525 -9.68 21.50 -12.24
CA THR A 525 -9.29 21.20 -10.86
C THR A 525 -8.90 19.73 -10.76
N ALA A 526 -7.64 19.44 -10.48
CA ALA A 526 -7.17 18.11 -10.10
C ALA A 526 -7.21 17.97 -8.58
N MET A 527 -7.70 16.84 -8.11
CA MET A 527 -7.88 16.52 -6.72
C MET A 527 -7.13 15.23 -6.40
N ALA A 528 -5.94 15.36 -5.82
CA ALA A 528 -5.10 14.26 -5.37
C ALA A 528 -5.65 13.69 -4.05
N PHE A 529 -6.78 12.97 -4.14
CA PHE A 529 -7.47 12.41 -2.99
C PHE A 529 -6.63 11.39 -2.23
N GLY A 530 -6.74 11.42 -0.90
CA GLY A 530 -6.42 10.28 -0.06
C GLY A 530 -7.33 9.09 -0.34
N LEU A 531 -7.07 7.97 0.33
CA LEU A 531 -7.92 6.79 0.20
C LEU A 531 -9.34 7.11 0.68
N TRP A 532 -10.35 6.62 -0.07
CA TRP A 532 -11.75 6.68 0.34
C TRP A 532 -12.14 5.37 1.03
N ASP A 533 -12.83 5.47 2.16
CA ASP A 533 -13.42 4.33 2.89
C ASP A 533 -14.76 3.94 2.27
N VAL A 534 -14.69 3.44 1.06
CA VAL A 534 -15.85 2.97 0.28
C VAL A 534 -15.44 1.75 -0.54
N ASP A 535 -16.37 0.82 -0.70
CA ASP A 535 -16.17 -0.39 -1.53
C ASP A 535 -16.07 0.00 -3.00
N THR A 536 -14.88 0.36 -3.44
CA THR A 536 -14.57 0.69 -4.83
C THR A 536 -13.62 -0.35 -5.41
N GLY A 537 -13.57 -0.48 -6.74
CA GLY A 537 -12.68 -1.43 -7.40
C GLY A 537 -11.19 -1.27 -7.05
N LEU A 538 -10.76 -0.07 -6.59
CA LEU A 538 -9.38 0.18 -6.14
C LEU A 538 -9.17 -0.11 -4.65
N SER A 539 -10.19 0.08 -3.80
CA SER A 539 -10.11 -0.18 -2.35
C SER A 539 -10.31 -1.64 -1.98
N GLN A 540 -10.95 -2.44 -2.83
CA GLN A 540 -11.17 -3.88 -2.62
C GLN A 540 -9.87 -4.70 -2.51
N TRP A 541 -8.75 -4.15 -2.97
CA TRP A 541 -7.43 -4.79 -2.94
C TRP A 541 -6.64 -4.50 -1.68
N LEU A 542 -7.11 -3.58 -0.83
CA LEU A 542 -6.41 -3.19 0.40
C LEU A 542 -6.77 -4.15 1.53
N SER A 543 -5.74 -4.69 2.15
CA SER A 543 -5.88 -5.51 3.36
C SER A 543 -6.11 -4.62 4.60
N ASP A 544 -6.60 -5.22 5.68
CA ASP A 544 -6.65 -4.53 6.98
C ASP A 544 -5.27 -4.02 7.41
N THR A 545 -4.21 -4.72 7.05
CA THR A 545 -2.82 -4.31 7.27
C THR A 545 -2.49 -3.01 6.55
N ASP A 546 -2.95 -2.83 5.30
CA ASP A 546 -2.76 -1.59 4.54
C ASP A 546 -3.51 -0.41 5.18
N LEU A 547 -4.74 -0.63 5.61
CA LEU A 547 -5.53 0.38 6.31
C LEU A 547 -4.89 0.78 7.64
N HIS A 548 -4.40 -0.19 8.40
CA HIS A 548 -3.63 0.07 9.63
C HIS A 548 -2.34 0.84 9.34
N ARG A 549 -1.64 0.52 8.27
CA ARG A 549 -0.43 1.23 7.83
C ARG A 549 -0.74 2.70 7.52
N LEU A 550 -1.77 2.99 6.74
CA LEU A 550 -2.18 4.35 6.41
C LEU A 550 -2.53 5.17 7.65
N ARG A 551 -3.31 4.58 8.59
CA ARG A 551 -3.62 5.24 9.87
C ARG A 551 -2.37 5.56 10.70
N ARG A 552 -1.42 4.63 10.78
CA ARG A 552 -0.14 4.85 11.47
C ARG A 552 0.73 5.91 10.79
N GLN A 553 0.64 6.04 9.47
CA GLN A 553 1.33 7.09 8.73
C GLN A 553 0.69 8.47 8.90
N GLY A 554 -0.44 8.56 9.61
CA GLY A 554 -1.19 9.79 9.83
C GLY A 554 -2.10 10.18 8.66
N LEU A 555 -2.44 9.23 7.80
CA LEU A 555 -3.26 9.40 6.59
C LEU A 555 -4.46 8.43 6.60
N PRO A 556 -5.41 8.56 7.56
CA PRO A 556 -6.58 7.70 7.61
C PRO A 556 -7.45 7.87 6.36
N PRO A 557 -8.23 6.84 5.97
CA PRO A 557 -9.17 6.95 4.85
C PRO A 557 -10.22 8.05 5.07
N LEU A 558 -10.66 8.64 3.96
CA LEU A 558 -11.78 9.59 3.90
C LEU A 558 -13.11 8.82 3.87
N THR A 559 -14.05 9.22 4.69
CA THR A 559 -15.44 8.76 4.52
C THR A 559 -16.05 9.31 3.22
N ALA A 560 -17.14 8.68 2.73
CA ALA A 560 -17.82 9.16 1.53
C ALA A 560 -18.26 10.62 1.65
N ASP A 561 -18.82 11.00 2.81
CA ASP A 561 -19.30 12.37 3.06
C ASP A 561 -18.14 13.38 3.12
N GLU A 562 -17.04 13.05 3.78
CA GLU A 562 -15.84 13.89 3.81
C GLU A 562 -15.25 14.09 2.41
N GLY A 563 -15.14 13.01 1.63
CA GLY A 563 -14.60 13.06 0.28
C GLY A 563 -15.45 13.92 -0.64
N LEU A 564 -16.78 13.81 -0.58
CA LEU A 564 -17.72 14.64 -1.36
C LEU A 564 -17.70 16.10 -0.92
N ALA A 565 -17.60 16.37 0.38
CA ALA A 565 -17.45 17.75 0.89
C ALA A 565 -16.13 18.38 0.41
N LEU A 566 -15.04 17.61 0.38
CA LEU A 566 -13.75 18.07 -0.15
C LEU A 566 -13.77 18.23 -1.66
N PHE A 567 -14.55 17.42 -2.40
CA PHE A 567 -14.80 17.62 -3.82
C PHE A 567 -15.45 18.98 -4.09
N ASP A 568 -16.49 19.34 -3.35
CA ASP A 568 -17.16 20.65 -3.46
C ASP A 568 -16.21 21.80 -3.10
N ALA A 569 -15.46 21.66 -2.00
CA ALA A 569 -14.51 22.66 -1.56
C ALA A 569 -13.35 22.86 -2.55
N ALA A 570 -12.90 21.78 -3.19
CA ALA A 570 -11.86 21.84 -4.21
C ALA A 570 -12.33 22.56 -5.47
N LEU A 571 -13.55 22.31 -5.95
CA LEU A 571 -14.14 23.01 -7.09
C LEU A 571 -14.39 24.49 -6.82
N ALA A 572 -14.63 24.83 -5.56
CA ALA A 572 -14.80 26.22 -5.11
C ALA A 572 -13.48 26.99 -4.95
N SER A 573 -12.37 26.28 -4.98
CA SER A 573 -11.02 26.83 -4.79
C SER A 573 -10.47 27.44 -6.09
N PRO A 574 -9.71 28.54 -6.02
CA PRO A 574 -9.04 29.09 -7.19
C PRO A 574 -7.79 28.31 -7.64
N TYR A 575 -7.39 27.28 -6.90
CA TYR A 575 -6.17 26.53 -7.20
C TYR A 575 -6.47 25.32 -8.09
N PRO A 576 -5.71 25.12 -9.19
CA PRO A 576 -5.97 24.03 -10.13
C PRO A 576 -5.54 22.63 -9.64
N ALA A 577 -4.60 22.54 -8.70
CA ALA A 577 -4.10 21.27 -8.16
C ALA A 577 -4.19 21.30 -6.64
N LEU A 578 -4.94 20.35 -6.10
CA LEU A 578 -5.29 20.28 -4.69
C LEU A 578 -5.09 18.85 -4.16
N THR A 579 -4.86 18.75 -2.87
CA THR A 579 -4.62 17.47 -2.19
C THR A 579 -5.61 17.32 -1.02
N PRO A 580 -6.80 16.76 -1.27
CA PRO A 580 -7.78 16.47 -0.22
C PRO A 580 -7.31 15.22 0.55
N LEU A 581 -6.94 15.40 1.84
CA LEU A 581 -6.44 14.33 2.71
C LEU A 581 -7.14 14.35 4.05
N SER A 582 -7.46 13.18 4.60
CA SER A 582 -7.69 13.06 6.04
C SER A 582 -6.32 12.98 6.75
N LEU A 583 -6.13 13.80 7.80
CA LEU A 583 -4.85 13.93 8.49
C LEU A 583 -4.99 13.68 9.97
N ASP A 584 -4.28 12.67 10.48
CA ASP A 584 -4.01 12.53 11.90
C ASP A 584 -2.62 13.11 12.22
N ARG A 585 -2.62 14.39 12.65
CA ARG A 585 -1.37 15.10 12.99
C ARG A 585 -0.63 14.49 14.19
N ALA A 586 -1.33 13.76 15.07
CA ALA A 586 -0.69 13.09 16.19
C ALA A 586 0.05 11.85 15.72
N ALA A 587 -0.57 11.00 14.90
CA ALA A 587 0.07 9.86 14.27
C ALA A 587 1.22 10.30 13.35
N LEU A 588 1.03 11.36 12.54
CA LEU A 588 2.08 11.91 11.67
C LEU A 588 3.33 12.35 12.46
N ARG A 589 3.15 12.92 13.67
CA ARG A 589 4.26 13.32 14.55
C ARG A 589 4.91 12.16 15.30
N SER A 590 4.17 11.11 15.58
CA SER A 590 4.64 9.94 16.34
C SER A 590 5.18 8.81 15.47
N ARG A 591 5.05 8.92 14.14
CA ARG A 591 5.52 7.90 13.20
C ARG A 591 7.02 7.63 13.35
N PRO A 592 7.47 6.38 13.20
CA PRO A 592 8.90 6.09 13.11
C PRO A 592 9.45 6.65 11.77
N GLY A 593 10.58 7.35 11.85
CA GLY A 593 11.25 7.95 10.69
C GLY A 593 10.74 9.36 10.32
N GLU A 594 11.40 9.98 9.34
CA GLU A 594 11.00 11.30 8.85
C GLU A 594 9.69 11.23 8.07
N PRO A 595 8.79 12.22 8.23
CA PRO A 595 7.61 12.31 7.40
C PRO A 595 8.00 12.59 5.93
N PRO A 596 7.16 12.18 4.95
CA PRO A 596 7.36 12.57 3.55
C PRO A 596 7.63 14.07 3.43
N ALA A 597 8.54 14.46 2.53
CA ALA A 597 8.99 15.85 2.42
C ALA A 597 7.83 16.85 2.30
N LEU A 598 6.81 16.52 1.52
CA LEU A 598 5.59 17.32 1.36
C LEU A 598 4.82 17.53 2.67
N LEU A 599 4.83 16.57 3.61
CA LEU A 599 4.10 16.62 4.88
C LEU A 599 4.90 17.22 6.05
N ARG A 600 6.20 17.49 5.88
CA ARG A 600 7.07 17.99 6.97
C ARG A 600 6.53 19.27 7.62
N GLY A 601 5.97 20.18 6.84
CA GLY A 601 5.36 21.41 7.34
C GLY A 601 4.16 21.18 8.27
N LEU A 602 3.38 20.13 8.01
CA LEU A 602 2.18 19.76 8.77
C LEU A 602 2.49 18.96 10.06
N ALA A 603 3.63 18.27 10.08
CA ALA A 603 4.09 17.55 11.27
C ALA A 603 4.50 18.50 12.42
N GLY A 604 4.78 19.77 12.11
CA GLY A 604 5.19 20.81 13.05
C GLY A 604 6.66 20.65 13.52
N THR A 605 7.27 21.75 13.93
CA THR A 605 8.60 21.75 14.58
C THR A 605 8.46 21.31 16.05
N GLY A 606 7.89 20.14 16.30
CA GLY A 606 7.84 19.59 17.64
C GLY A 606 9.29 19.44 18.15
N ARG A 607 9.60 20.00 19.32
CA ARG A 607 10.83 19.66 20.04
C ARG A 607 10.91 18.14 20.05
N ARG A 608 11.97 17.63 19.43
CA ARG A 608 12.33 16.20 19.43
C ARG A 608 12.17 15.68 20.87
N ARG A 609 11.05 15.04 21.15
CA ARG A 609 10.94 14.27 22.39
C ARG A 609 11.96 13.17 22.22
N ALA A 610 12.87 13.04 23.18
CA ALA A 610 13.71 11.85 23.25
C ALA A 610 12.75 10.66 23.34
N SER A 611 12.36 10.10 22.18
CA SER A 611 11.63 8.85 22.13
C SER A 611 12.61 7.77 22.56
N VAL A 612 12.27 7.08 23.62
CA VAL A 612 12.85 5.78 23.93
C VAL A 612 12.53 4.90 22.74
N GLY A 613 13.46 4.85 21.71
CA GLY A 613 13.29 3.99 20.55
C GLY A 613 13.83 4.44 19.20
N GLN A 614 14.23 5.70 18.99
CA GLN A 614 15.16 6.02 17.90
C GLN A 614 16.57 5.89 18.43
N ALA A 615 17.11 4.69 18.38
CA ALA A 615 18.54 4.49 18.55
C ALA A 615 19.23 5.27 17.41
N ASP A 616 20.04 6.25 17.76
CA ASP A 616 21.15 6.67 16.91
C ASP A 616 21.83 5.37 16.45
N PRO A 617 21.95 5.12 15.12
CA PRO A 617 22.58 3.89 14.63
C PRO A 617 23.96 3.67 15.28
N GLY A 618 24.68 4.77 15.62
CA GLY A 618 25.89 4.74 16.42
C GLY A 618 25.63 4.22 17.83
N ALA A 619 24.64 4.74 18.53
CA ALA A 619 24.31 4.31 19.90
C ALA A 619 23.82 2.86 19.97
N PHE A 620 23.09 2.35 18.94
CA PHE A 620 22.71 0.96 18.86
C PHE A 620 23.93 0.06 18.64
N ARG A 621 24.82 0.42 17.71
CA ARG A 621 26.08 -0.29 17.45
C ARG A 621 26.99 -0.29 18.69
N ASP A 622 27.12 0.85 19.37
CA ASP A 622 27.92 0.97 20.59
C ASP A 622 27.37 0.09 21.72
N ARG A 623 26.03 0.02 21.84
CA ARG A 623 25.37 -0.89 22.78
C ARG A 623 25.65 -2.35 22.45
N LEU A 624 25.55 -2.74 21.16
CA LEU A 624 25.83 -4.11 20.72
C LEU A 624 27.32 -4.46 20.90
N ALA A 625 28.24 -3.52 20.70
CA ALA A 625 29.67 -3.74 20.86
C ALA A 625 30.03 -4.07 22.32
N GLY A 626 29.24 -3.60 23.28
CA GLY A 626 29.42 -3.89 24.72
C GLY A 626 28.83 -5.23 25.18
N LEU A 627 28.08 -5.95 24.31
CA LEU A 627 27.40 -7.20 24.68
C LEU A 627 28.21 -8.44 24.23
N GLY A 628 28.03 -9.55 24.95
CA GLY A 628 28.52 -10.87 24.54
C GLY A 628 27.78 -11.39 23.30
N GLU A 629 28.36 -12.35 22.59
CA GLU A 629 27.78 -12.88 21.35
C GLU A 629 26.32 -13.36 21.50
N PRO A 630 25.94 -14.15 22.56
CA PRO A 630 24.55 -14.55 22.74
C PRO A 630 23.60 -13.39 22.98
N GLU A 631 24.06 -12.36 23.72
CA GLU A 631 23.26 -11.18 24.04
C GLU A 631 23.09 -10.27 22.81
N ARG A 632 24.08 -10.21 21.92
CA ARG A 632 23.98 -9.51 20.64
C ARG A 632 22.96 -10.15 19.73
N LYS A 633 22.97 -11.48 19.60
CA LYS A 633 21.96 -12.22 18.81
C LYS A 633 20.55 -11.97 19.35
N ALA A 634 20.36 -12.05 20.66
CA ALA A 634 19.06 -11.78 21.29
C ALA A 634 18.59 -10.32 21.07
N ALA A 635 19.52 -9.34 21.11
CA ALA A 635 19.17 -7.95 20.87
C ALA A 635 18.80 -7.68 19.39
N LEU A 636 19.39 -8.39 18.43
CA LEU A 636 19.03 -8.32 17.02
C LEU A 636 17.72 -9.04 16.73
N GLU A 637 17.47 -10.20 17.34
CA GLU A 637 16.18 -10.90 17.27
C GLU A 637 15.05 -9.99 17.79
N GLU A 638 15.27 -9.30 18.91
CA GLU A 638 14.28 -8.37 19.47
C GLU A 638 14.08 -7.14 18.58
N LEU A 639 15.14 -6.63 17.93
CA LEU A 639 15.01 -5.55 16.95
C LEU A 639 14.15 -5.97 15.77
N VAL A 640 14.44 -7.13 15.16
CA VAL A 640 13.68 -7.65 14.01
C VAL A 640 12.22 -7.87 14.39
N ARG A 641 11.98 -8.52 15.55
CA ARG A 641 10.61 -8.73 16.07
C ARG A 641 9.87 -7.41 16.32
N GLY A 642 10.55 -6.44 16.92
CA GLY A 642 9.95 -5.14 17.24
C GLY A 642 9.51 -4.39 15.98
N VAL A 643 10.35 -4.35 14.94
CA VAL A 643 10.01 -3.72 13.67
C VAL A 643 8.91 -4.52 12.97
N ALA A 644 9.00 -5.84 12.92
CA ALA A 644 8.00 -6.71 12.30
C ALA A 644 6.63 -6.60 13.00
N ALA A 645 6.58 -6.57 14.34
CA ALA A 645 5.35 -6.41 15.11
C ALA A 645 4.64 -5.09 14.78
N VAL A 646 5.41 -4.02 14.68
CA VAL A 646 4.86 -2.71 14.29
C VAL A 646 4.25 -2.77 12.89
N LEU A 647 4.89 -3.44 11.93
CA LEU A 647 4.41 -3.53 10.54
C LEU A 647 3.16 -4.40 10.42
N LEU A 648 3.10 -5.51 11.16
CA LEU A 648 1.96 -6.42 11.19
C LEU A 648 0.78 -5.91 12.06
N GLY A 649 0.96 -4.81 12.80
CA GLY A 649 -0.07 -4.27 13.69
C GLY A 649 -0.27 -5.07 14.98
N HIS A 650 0.73 -5.87 15.38
CA HIS A 650 0.71 -6.59 16.65
C HIS A 650 0.91 -5.67 17.86
N ALA A 651 0.37 -6.08 19.02
CA ALA A 651 0.47 -5.28 20.25
C ALA A 651 1.89 -5.20 20.82
N GLY A 652 2.75 -6.19 20.51
CA GLY A 652 4.13 -6.21 20.99
C GLY A 652 5.03 -7.15 20.20
N ALA A 653 6.34 -6.99 20.38
CA ALA A 653 7.35 -7.83 19.75
C ALA A 653 7.18 -9.33 20.08
N ALA A 654 6.62 -9.65 21.25
CA ALA A 654 6.39 -11.03 21.68
C ALA A 654 5.37 -11.79 20.80
N ASP A 655 4.51 -11.08 20.08
CA ASP A 655 3.49 -11.66 19.23
C ASP A 655 4.04 -12.12 17.86
N VAL A 656 5.29 -11.77 17.54
CA VAL A 656 5.98 -12.22 16.33
C VAL A 656 6.78 -13.49 16.64
N ASP A 657 6.45 -14.59 16.00
CA ASP A 657 7.19 -15.83 16.08
C ASP A 657 8.50 -15.74 15.29
N LEU A 658 9.64 -15.99 15.95
CA LEU A 658 10.97 -15.93 15.35
C LEU A 658 11.23 -16.98 14.28
N ASP A 659 10.54 -18.11 14.37
CA ASP A 659 10.76 -19.27 13.51
C ASP A 659 9.69 -19.40 12.42
N LYS A 660 8.71 -18.49 12.40
CA LYS A 660 7.68 -18.46 11.38
C LYS A 660 8.14 -17.66 10.17
N ASP A 661 7.87 -18.17 8.96
CA ASP A 661 8.19 -17.51 7.71
C ASP A 661 7.49 -16.14 7.61
N PHE A 662 8.17 -15.13 7.05
CA PHE A 662 7.63 -13.79 6.86
C PHE A 662 6.38 -13.79 5.99
N LEU A 663 6.35 -14.57 4.90
CA LEU A 663 5.18 -14.71 4.02
C LEU A 663 3.98 -15.33 4.76
N GLU A 664 4.23 -16.37 5.57
CA GLU A 664 3.21 -17.00 6.41
C GLU A 664 2.71 -16.05 7.51
N SER A 665 3.54 -15.09 7.93
CA SER A 665 3.21 -14.06 8.90
C SER A 665 2.44 -12.90 8.27
N GLY A 666 2.22 -12.92 6.93
CA GLY A 666 1.44 -11.90 6.22
C GLY A 666 2.26 -10.76 5.61
N PHE A 667 3.59 -10.92 5.51
CA PHE A 667 4.41 -9.95 4.78
C PHE A 667 4.20 -10.09 3.27
N ASP A 668 4.00 -8.99 2.61
CA ASP A 668 4.08 -8.83 1.16
C ASP A 668 5.35 -8.05 0.78
N SER A 669 5.55 -7.81 -0.51
CA SER A 669 6.73 -7.10 -1.00
C SER A 669 6.89 -5.70 -0.41
N LEU A 670 5.80 -5.01 -0.11
CA LEU A 670 5.83 -3.67 0.44
C LEU A 670 6.18 -3.68 1.93
N SER A 671 5.57 -4.55 2.72
CA SER A 671 5.89 -4.72 4.15
C SER A 671 7.29 -5.28 4.37
N ALA A 672 7.78 -6.15 3.49
CA ALA A 672 9.17 -6.62 3.50
C ALA A 672 10.15 -5.46 3.22
N MET A 673 9.86 -4.60 2.25
CA MET A 673 10.63 -3.39 1.99
C MET A 673 10.61 -2.42 3.18
N GLU A 674 9.44 -2.22 3.82
CA GLU A 674 9.33 -1.39 5.02
C GLU A 674 10.13 -1.97 6.19
N LEU A 675 10.13 -3.31 6.37
CA LEU A 675 10.97 -3.99 7.37
C LEU A 675 12.45 -3.74 7.10
N ARG A 676 12.91 -3.95 5.87
CA ARG A 676 14.29 -3.64 5.45
C ARG A 676 14.67 -2.19 5.77
N ASN A 677 13.82 -1.25 5.36
CA ASN A 677 14.08 0.18 5.58
C ASN A 677 14.10 0.54 7.07
N GLY A 678 13.24 -0.06 7.88
CA GLY A 678 13.25 0.10 9.33
C GLY A 678 14.52 -0.46 9.98
N LEU A 679 14.99 -1.61 9.53
CA LEU A 679 16.24 -2.21 9.99
C LEU A 679 17.46 -1.39 9.54
N ASN A 680 17.49 -0.89 8.30
CA ASN A 680 18.52 0.02 7.81
C ASN A 680 18.61 1.28 8.70
N ALA A 681 17.48 1.89 9.01
CA ALA A 681 17.44 3.07 9.88
C ALA A 681 17.92 2.78 11.31
N ALA A 682 17.63 1.60 11.85
CA ALA A 682 17.99 1.22 13.21
C ALA A 682 19.46 0.78 13.36
N THR A 683 19.99 0.08 12.35
CA THR A 683 21.35 -0.51 12.38
C THR A 683 22.40 0.35 11.66
N GLY A 684 21.97 1.25 10.77
CA GLY A 684 22.85 1.98 9.86
C GLY A 684 23.48 1.08 8.78
N LEU A 685 23.00 -0.16 8.62
CA LEU A 685 23.35 -1.04 7.51
C LEU A 685 22.59 -0.62 6.26
N ARG A 686 23.03 -1.12 5.11
CA ARG A 686 22.32 -1.03 3.84
C ARG A 686 22.05 -2.44 3.34
N LEU A 687 20.89 -2.93 3.74
CA LEU A 687 20.46 -4.29 3.45
C LEU A 687 20.00 -4.41 1.99
N PRO A 688 20.31 -5.53 1.33
CA PRO A 688 19.83 -5.81 -0.01
C PRO A 688 18.29 -5.77 -0.11
N PRO A 689 17.72 -5.45 -1.28
CA PRO A 689 16.28 -5.38 -1.46
C PRO A 689 15.52 -6.64 -1.05
N MET A 690 16.09 -7.81 -1.27
CA MET A 690 15.45 -9.11 -1.06
C MET A 690 15.80 -9.78 0.28
N VAL A 691 16.60 -9.16 1.13
CA VAL A 691 17.11 -9.75 2.38
C VAL A 691 16.03 -10.38 3.26
N VAL A 692 14.83 -9.81 3.30
CA VAL A 692 13.72 -10.32 4.11
C VAL A 692 13.18 -11.65 3.56
N PHE A 693 13.14 -11.79 2.23
CA PHE A 693 12.71 -13.03 1.58
C PHE A 693 13.81 -14.10 1.56
N ASP A 694 15.06 -13.66 1.41
CA ASP A 694 16.22 -14.56 1.43
C ASP A 694 16.43 -15.20 2.81
N SER A 695 16.17 -14.43 3.88
CA SER A 695 16.30 -14.87 5.27
C SER A 695 15.09 -15.65 5.80
N LYS A 696 14.00 -15.75 5.03
CA LYS A 696 12.75 -16.48 5.33
C LYS A 696 12.10 -16.16 6.69
N THR A 697 12.85 -16.28 7.80
CA THR A 697 12.34 -16.11 9.16
C THR A 697 12.98 -14.91 9.88
N PRO A 698 12.32 -14.32 10.89
CA PRO A 698 12.90 -13.27 11.71
C PRO A 698 14.24 -13.67 12.37
N ARG A 699 14.40 -14.93 12.73
CA ARG A 699 15.65 -15.46 13.31
C ARG A 699 16.78 -15.49 12.30
N GLU A 700 16.52 -15.95 11.09
CA GLU A 700 17.51 -15.96 10.02
C GLU A 700 17.93 -14.56 9.63
N LEU A 701 16.99 -13.63 9.55
CA LEU A 701 17.25 -12.21 9.30
C LEU A 701 18.11 -11.58 10.42
N ALA A 702 17.83 -11.91 11.68
CA ALA A 702 18.65 -11.45 12.80
C ALA A 702 20.05 -12.03 12.77
N ALA A 703 20.22 -13.28 12.35
CA ALA A 703 21.53 -13.90 12.14
C ALA A 703 22.30 -13.22 11.00
N TYR A 704 21.65 -12.93 9.88
CA TYR A 704 22.22 -12.17 8.79
C TYR A 704 22.72 -10.78 9.26
N LEU A 705 21.89 -10.05 10.02
CA LEU A 705 22.29 -8.76 10.60
C LEU A 705 23.50 -8.89 11.53
N HIS A 706 23.56 -9.96 12.32
CA HIS A 706 24.69 -10.23 13.21
C HIS A 706 25.98 -10.40 12.43
N ASP A 707 25.96 -11.15 11.33
CA ASP A 707 27.11 -11.43 10.50
C ASP A 707 27.58 -10.16 9.75
N GLU A 708 26.68 -9.39 9.17
CA GLU A 708 26.97 -8.11 8.51
C GLU A 708 27.58 -7.07 9.48
N MET A 709 27.07 -7.01 10.71
CA MET A 709 27.61 -6.10 11.73
C MET A 709 28.96 -6.57 12.28
N ALA A 710 29.30 -7.85 12.21
CA ALA A 710 30.60 -8.39 12.62
C ALA A 710 31.71 -8.04 11.60
N VAL A 711 31.37 -7.87 10.34
CA VAL A 711 32.30 -7.52 9.24
C VAL A 711 32.65 -6.02 9.25
N THR A 712 31.85 -5.17 9.90
CA THR A 712 32.07 -3.71 9.94
C THR A 712 32.59 -3.28 11.33
N PRO A 713 33.90 -3.15 11.54
CA PRO A 713 34.46 -2.66 12.82
C PRO A 713 34.10 -1.19 13.05
N ALA A 714 33.69 -0.85 14.27
CA ALA A 714 33.44 0.51 14.69
C ALA A 714 34.74 1.36 14.60
N GLY A 715 34.71 2.36 13.72
CA GLY A 715 35.69 3.47 13.72
C GLY A 715 36.88 3.31 12.82
N ALA A 716 36.74 3.62 11.52
CA ALA A 716 37.85 4.13 10.73
C ALA A 716 37.36 5.26 9.80
N PRO A 717 38.01 6.43 9.77
CA PRO A 717 37.78 7.40 8.72
C PRO A 717 38.33 6.85 7.42
N ALA A 718 37.64 7.13 6.31
CA ALA A 718 38.03 6.73 4.97
C ALA A 718 39.46 7.20 4.65
N ALA A 719 40.40 6.28 4.51
CA ALA A 719 41.64 6.47 3.85
C ALA A 719 42.13 5.14 3.28
N GLY A 720 42.39 5.14 1.99
CA GLY A 720 42.67 4.00 1.16
C GLY A 720 43.74 3.02 1.72
N ALA A 721 43.45 1.76 1.56
CA ALA A 721 44.44 0.67 1.57
C ALA A 721 43.94 -0.44 0.67
N ALA A 722 44.86 -0.93 -0.13
CA ALA A 722 44.68 -1.97 -1.14
C ALA A 722 44.02 -3.22 -0.58
N ALA A 723 43.01 -3.68 -1.29
CA ALA A 723 42.29 -4.92 -1.02
C ALA A 723 43.18 -6.15 -1.21
N THR A 724 43.26 -6.95 -0.16
CA THR A 724 43.58 -8.37 -0.30
C THR A 724 42.23 -9.11 -0.42
N PRO A 725 42.03 -10.06 -1.33
CA PRO A 725 40.71 -10.68 -1.55
C PRO A 725 40.35 -11.56 -0.37
N THR A 726 39.32 -11.19 0.35
CA THR A 726 38.63 -12.06 1.32
C THR A 726 37.53 -12.81 0.61
N ALA A 727 37.52 -14.13 0.79
CA ALA A 727 36.52 -15.06 0.27
C ALA A 727 35.12 -14.69 0.76
N GLY A 728 34.19 -14.31 -0.17
CA GLY A 728 32.79 -14.02 0.14
C GLY A 728 32.00 -13.33 -0.95
N GLU A 729 32.64 -12.80 -2.01
CA GLU A 729 31.91 -12.33 -3.19
C GLU A 729 31.36 -13.54 -3.94
N ARG A 730 30.04 -13.75 -3.88
CA ARG A 730 29.38 -14.61 -4.86
C ARG A 730 29.63 -13.97 -6.23
N ALA A 731 30.45 -14.64 -7.04
CA ALA A 731 30.51 -14.32 -8.46
C ALA A 731 29.09 -14.33 -9.03
N PRO A 732 28.75 -13.40 -9.96
CA PRO A 732 27.43 -13.40 -10.59
C PRO A 732 27.11 -14.81 -11.09
N ASP A 733 25.86 -15.30 -10.86
CA ASP A 733 25.48 -16.63 -11.27
C ASP A 733 25.58 -16.76 -12.78
N THR A 734 26.68 -17.35 -13.23
CA THR A 734 27.05 -17.47 -14.64
C THR A 734 26.01 -18.26 -15.43
N LEU A 735 25.28 -19.17 -14.78
CA LEU A 735 24.22 -19.96 -15.44
C LEU A 735 23.01 -19.08 -15.75
N SER A 736 22.60 -18.22 -14.81
CA SER A 736 21.51 -17.27 -15.03
C SER A 736 21.84 -16.30 -16.16
N ALA A 737 23.04 -15.72 -16.15
CA ALA A 737 23.49 -14.82 -17.18
C ALA A 737 23.54 -15.47 -18.58
N LEU A 738 24.05 -16.69 -18.67
CA LEU A 738 24.09 -17.44 -19.95
C LEU A 738 22.70 -17.83 -20.42
N PHE A 739 21.81 -18.24 -19.51
CA PHE A 739 20.44 -18.57 -19.84
C PHE A 739 19.70 -17.35 -20.38
N ARG A 740 19.82 -16.22 -19.70
CA ARG A 740 19.23 -14.93 -20.13
C ARG A 740 19.76 -14.52 -21.52
N ALA A 741 21.07 -14.54 -21.74
CA ALA A 741 21.65 -14.22 -23.02
C ALA A 741 21.11 -15.10 -24.16
N ALA A 742 21.03 -16.43 -23.93
CA ALA A 742 20.51 -17.36 -24.92
C ALA A 742 19.02 -17.11 -25.25
N ILE A 743 18.19 -16.76 -24.28
CA ILE A 743 16.78 -16.41 -24.52
C ILE A 743 16.68 -15.08 -25.27
N THR A 744 17.45 -14.05 -24.87
CA THR A 744 17.49 -12.73 -25.55
C THR A 744 17.93 -12.89 -27.01
N ASP A 745 18.88 -13.75 -27.29
CA ASP A 745 19.38 -14.06 -28.64
C ASP A 745 18.47 -15.05 -29.40
N ASN A 746 17.26 -15.31 -28.92
CA ASN A 746 16.28 -16.22 -29.53
C ASN A 746 16.76 -17.67 -29.66
N GLN A 747 17.69 -18.11 -28.80
CA GLN A 747 18.25 -19.47 -28.78
C GLN A 747 17.57 -20.33 -27.68
N VAL A 748 16.24 -20.31 -27.62
CA VAL A 748 15.45 -20.94 -26.54
C VAL A 748 15.79 -22.41 -26.36
N ALA A 749 15.89 -23.16 -27.42
CA ALA A 749 16.26 -24.60 -27.35
C ALA A 749 17.65 -24.80 -26.71
N GLY A 750 18.64 -24.01 -27.15
CA GLY A 750 19.99 -24.06 -26.58
C GLY A 750 20.03 -23.64 -25.11
N ALA A 751 19.18 -22.70 -24.71
CA ALA A 751 19.04 -22.30 -23.30
C ALA A 751 18.55 -23.46 -22.43
N PHE A 752 17.51 -24.18 -22.83
CA PHE A 752 17.03 -25.35 -22.09
C PHE A 752 18.00 -26.55 -22.16
N ASP A 753 18.72 -26.75 -23.27
CA ASP A 753 19.78 -27.76 -23.36
C ASP A 753 20.91 -27.48 -22.36
N LEU A 754 21.26 -26.21 -22.15
CA LEU A 754 22.23 -25.79 -21.13
C LEU A 754 21.74 -26.16 -19.72
N LEU A 755 20.48 -25.84 -19.38
CA LEU A 755 19.91 -26.16 -18.08
C LEU A 755 19.90 -27.69 -17.84
N ARG A 756 19.52 -28.47 -18.86
CA ARG A 756 19.55 -29.93 -18.81
C ARG A 756 20.98 -30.45 -18.57
N ALA A 757 21.97 -29.93 -19.28
CA ALA A 757 23.37 -30.34 -19.09
C ALA A 757 23.83 -30.07 -17.65
N VAL A 758 23.51 -28.90 -17.09
CA VAL A 758 23.86 -28.56 -15.69
C VAL A 758 23.11 -29.44 -14.71
N SER A 759 21.83 -29.76 -14.93
CA SER A 759 21.05 -30.62 -14.05
C SER A 759 21.66 -32.03 -13.92
N ASN A 760 22.35 -32.52 -14.95
CA ASN A 760 23.01 -33.82 -14.93
C ASN A 760 24.27 -33.85 -14.06
N LEU A 761 24.78 -32.70 -13.65
CA LEU A 761 25.92 -32.57 -12.72
C LEU A 761 25.50 -32.57 -11.24
N ARG A 762 24.19 -32.45 -10.96
CA ARG A 762 23.65 -32.43 -9.60
C ARG A 762 23.42 -33.85 -9.04
N PRO A 763 23.47 -34.03 -7.71
CA PRO A 763 23.05 -35.24 -7.06
C PRO A 763 21.62 -35.63 -7.47
N LYS A 764 21.41 -36.95 -7.68
CA LYS A 764 20.09 -37.46 -8.05
C LYS A 764 19.63 -38.53 -7.05
N PHE A 765 18.34 -38.50 -6.70
CA PHE A 765 17.70 -39.58 -5.92
C PHE A 765 16.94 -40.54 -6.84
N THR A 766 16.88 -41.77 -6.49
CA THR A 766 16.19 -42.86 -7.23
C THR A 766 14.95 -43.34 -6.49
N THR A 767 14.93 -43.16 -5.18
CA THR A 767 13.81 -43.52 -4.31
C THR A 767 13.59 -42.41 -3.29
N PRO A 768 12.37 -42.23 -2.75
CA PRO A 768 12.10 -41.23 -1.70
C PRO A 768 12.98 -41.41 -0.46
N ALA A 769 13.41 -42.64 -0.16
CA ALA A 769 14.30 -42.92 0.96
C ALA A 769 15.66 -42.20 0.85
N ASP A 770 16.11 -41.93 -0.36
CA ASP A 770 17.38 -41.22 -0.62
C ASP A 770 17.31 -39.75 -0.16
N LEU A 771 16.11 -39.23 0.07
CA LEU A 771 15.86 -37.87 0.58
C LEU A 771 15.91 -37.77 2.12
N GLY A 772 16.05 -38.89 2.82
CA GLY A 772 16.08 -38.92 4.28
C GLY A 772 14.73 -38.79 4.97
N GLY A 773 13.64 -38.60 4.21
CA GLY A 773 12.26 -38.46 4.69
C GLY A 773 11.35 -37.87 3.62
N PRO A 774 10.01 -37.80 3.87
CA PRO A 774 9.09 -37.17 2.97
C PRO A 774 9.39 -35.68 2.81
N ILE A 775 9.14 -35.11 1.62
CA ILE A 775 9.27 -33.67 1.37
C ILE A 775 8.30 -32.92 2.29
N PRO A 776 8.77 -31.99 3.11
CA PRO A 776 7.89 -31.28 4.05
C PRO A 776 6.89 -30.39 3.30
N ALA A 777 5.62 -30.50 3.68
CA ALA A 777 4.58 -29.60 3.20
C ALA A 777 4.56 -28.31 4.04
N VAL A 778 4.31 -27.17 3.40
CA VAL A 778 4.17 -25.86 4.04
C VAL A 778 2.69 -25.57 4.20
N GLN A 779 2.25 -25.25 5.41
CA GLN A 779 0.87 -24.87 5.69
C GLN A 779 0.63 -23.44 5.23
N LEU A 780 -0.34 -23.22 4.33
CA LEU A 780 -0.72 -21.90 3.80
C LEU A 780 -1.93 -21.28 4.51
N ALA A 781 -2.85 -22.13 4.99
CA ALA A 781 -4.03 -21.69 5.73
C ALA A 781 -4.54 -22.79 6.65
N ASP A 782 -5.35 -22.40 7.64
CA ASP A 782 -6.09 -23.33 8.47
C ASP A 782 -7.57 -22.95 8.54
N GLY A 783 -8.44 -23.95 8.79
CA GLY A 783 -9.86 -23.72 8.89
C GLY A 783 -10.68 -25.02 8.99
N PRO A 784 -11.98 -24.87 9.34
CA PRO A 784 -12.83 -26.03 9.66
C PRO A 784 -13.40 -26.76 8.43
N ALA A 785 -13.39 -26.16 7.24
CA ALA A 785 -13.99 -26.77 6.06
C ALA A 785 -13.21 -28.03 5.61
N ARG A 786 -13.95 -28.99 5.11
CA ARG A 786 -13.40 -30.26 4.60
C ARG A 786 -13.87 -30.48 3.16
N PRO A 787 -13.12 -31.25 2.35
CA PRO A 787 -11.82 -31.89 2.59
C PRO A 787 -10.66 -30.89 2.72
N ARG A 788 -9.50 -31.35 3.25
CA ARG A 788 -8.23 -30.58 3.21
C ARG A 788 -7.81 -30.35 1.77
N LEU A 789 -7.07 -29.28 1.51
CA LEU A 789 -6.52 -29.00 0.19
C LEU A 789 -4.99 -29.12 0.24
N ILE A 790 -4.42 -29.94 -0.65
CA ILE A 790 -2.96 -30.10 -0.77
C ILE A 790 -2.56 -29.65 -2.17
N CYS A 791 -1.76 -28.58 -2.23
CA CYS A 791 -1.29 -27.95 -3.46
C CYS A 791 0.08 -28.51 -3.86
N LEU A 792 0.28 -28.83 -5.14
CA LEU A 792 1.59 -29.15 -5.69
C LEU A 792 2.15 -27.99 -6.49
N SER A 793 3.38 -27.60 -6.19
CA SER A 793 4.07 -26.49 -6.85
C SER A 793 4.45 -26.82 -8.29
N THR A 794 4.52 -25.79 -9.15
CA THR A 794 5.01 -25.95 -10.53
C THR A 794 6.53 -26.16 -10.55
N PRO A 795 7.06 -27.02 -11.41
CA PRO A 795 8.49 -27.20 -11.61
C PRO A 795 9.10 -26.11 -12.51
N MET A 796 8.79 -24.85 -12.18
CA MET A 796 9.28 -23.64 -12.85
C MET A 796 10.20 -22.87 -11.90
N VAL A 797 11.11 -22.05 -12.45
CA VAL A 797 11.98 -21.19 -11.62
C VAL A 797 11.17 -20.22 -10.77
N THR A 798 10.00 -19.80 -11.24
CA THR A 798 9.02 -18.96 -10.53
C THR A 798 8.09 -19.78 -9.64
N GLY A 799 8.12 -21.10 -9.75
CA GLY A 799 7.29 -22.01 -8.98
C GLY A 799 7.75 -22.11 -7.53
N GLY A 800 6.81 -22.48 -6.67
CA GLY A 800 7.05 -22.69 -5.25
C GLY A 800 5.75 -22.66 -4.47
N VAL A 801 5.81 -22.93 -3.18
CA VAL A 801 4.62 -22.98 -2.31
C VAL A 801 3.85 -21.66 -2.29
N HIS A 802 4.55 -20.52 -2.42
CA HIS A 802 3.99 -19.16 -2.44
C HIS A 802 3.03 -18.88 -3.59
N GLN A 803 3.16 -19.59 -4.73
CA GLN A 803 2.29 -19.38 -5.91
C GLN A 803 0.79 -19.58 -5.62
N HIS A 804 0.45 -20.37 -4.59
CA HIS A 804 -0.93 -20.62 -4.20
C HIS A 804 -1.46 -19.66 -3.14
N ALA A 805 -0.62 -18.81 -2.53
CA ALA A 805 -0.99 -18.00 -1.38
C ALA A 805 -2.16 -17.03 -1.65
N ARG A 806 -2.18 -16.37 -2.83
CA ARG A 806 -3.27 -15.46 -3.22
C ARG A 806 -4.58 -16.21 -3.44
N LEU A 807 -4.55 -17.36 -4.12
CA LEU A 807 -5.72 -18.20 -4.32
C LEU A 807 -6.31 -18.67 -2.99
N VAL A 808 -5.46 -19.12 -2.08
CA VAL A 808 -5.85 -19.67 -0.77
C VAL A 808 -6.57 -18.65 0.10
N ARG A 809 -6.18 -17.37 0.04
CA ARG A 809 -6.83 -16.28 0.78
C ARG A 809 -8.31 -16.08 0.43
N HIS A 810 -8.72 -16.48 -0.77
CA HIS A 810 -10.08 -16.32 -1.26
C HIS A 810 -10.93 -17.59 -1.16
N LEU A 811 -10.35 -18.71 -0.71
CA LEU A 811 -11.07 -19.95 -0.48
C LEU A 811 -11.81 -19.91 0.86
N THR A 812 -12.92 -20.66 0.94
CA THR A 812 -13.58 -20.94 2.23
C THR A 812 -12.55 -21.48 3.22
N PRO A 813 -12.45 -20.93 4.44
CA PRO A 813 -11.42 -21.32 5.42
C PRO A 813 -11.34 -22.83 5.66
N ARG A 814 -10.24 -23.42 5.24
CA ARG A 814 -9.92 -24.87 5.35
C ARG A 814 -8.44 -25.06 5.58
N HIS A 815 -8.07 -26.27 6.00
CA HIS A 815 -6.65 -26.61 6.05
C HIS A 815 -6.09 -26.74 4.63
N VAL A 816 -5.12 -25.88 4.29
CA VAL A 816 -4.42 -25.88 3.01
C VAL A 816 -2.93 -26.00 3.24
N SER A 817 -2.28 -26.95 2.59
CA SER A 817 -0.83 -27.10 2.57
C SER A 817 -0.31 -27.18 1.13
N ALA A 818 0.93 -26.72 0.92
CA ALA A 818 1.60 -26.80 -0.37
C ALA A 818 2.90 -27.58 -0.26
N ILE A 819 3.15 -28.44 -1.25
CA ILE A 819 4.34 -29.28 -1.35
C ILE A 819 5.26 -28.67 -2.42
N PRO A 820 6.51 -28.31 -2.08
CA PRO A 820 7.47 -27.82 -3.06
C PRO A 820 7.91 -28.95 -4.00
N THR A 821 8.21 -28.61 -5.25
CA THR A 821 8.79 -29.55 -6.20
C THR A 821 10.24 -29.84 -5.80
N PRO A 822 10.68 -31.10 -5.69
CA PRO A 822 12.04 -31.43 -5.27
C PRO A 822 13.10 -30.95 -6.26
N GLY A 823 14.23 -30.49 -5.72
CA GLY A 823 15.38 -30.05 -6.51
C GLY A 823 15.47 -28.52 -6.74
N PHE A 824 14.58 -27.71 -6.15
CA PHE A 824 14.54 -26.26 -6.35
C PHE A 824 15.24 -25.47 -5.24
N ALA A 825 15.66 -26.10 -4.15
CA ALA A 825 16.49 -25.45 -3.14
C ALA A 825 17.98 -25.79 -3.31
N ALA A 826 18.85 -24.91 -2.79
CA ALA A 826 20.29 -25.14 -2.80
C ALA A 826 20.64 -26.39 -1.96
N GLY A 827 21.35 -27.35 -2.55
CA GLY A 827 21.70 -28.60 -1.91
C GLY A 827 20.71 -29.75 -2.11
N ASP A 828 19.53 -29.49 -2.68
CA ASP A 828 18.57 -30.53 -3.01
C ASP A 828 19.10 -31.49 -4.05
N SER A 829 18.73 -32.81 -3.92
CA SER A 829 18.89 -33.78 -4.98
C SER A 829 17.76 -33.71 -6.00
N LEU A 830 18.06 -33.94 -7.26
CA LEU A 830 17.08 -34.02 -8.35
C LEU A 830 16.55 -35.42 -8.52
N PRO A 831 15.33 -35.64 -9.02
CA PRO A 831 14.87 -36.97 -9.34
C PRO A 831 15.71 -37.54 -10.50
N ALA A 832 16.05 -38.86 -10.40
CA ALA A 832 16.76 -39.58 -11.45
C ALA A 832 15.84 -39.98 -12.61
N THR A 833 14.56 -40.19 -12.33
CA THR A 833 13.50 -40.52 -13.31
C THR A 833 12.20 -39.82 -12.93
N PRO A 834 11.28 -39.66 -13.89
CA PRO A 834 9.95 -39.11 -13.61
C PRO A 834 9.21 -39.84 -12.48
N GLU A 835 9.30 -41.18 -12.45
CA GLU A 835 8.63 -42.02 -11.47
C GLU A 835 9.19 -41.81 -10.05
N ALA A 836 10.50 -41.59 -9.92
CA ALA A 836 11.13 -41.29 -8.63
C ALA A 836 10.60 -39.97 -8.07
N GLY A 837 10.47 -38.96 -8.95
CA GLY A 837 9.91 -37.66 -8.59
C GLY A 837 8.46 -37.75 -8.15
N VAL A 838 7.61 -38.46 -8.92
CA VAL A 838 6.18 -38.61 -8.61
C VAL A 838 6.00 -39.41 -7.32
N LEU A 839 6.83 -40.45 -7.10
CA LEU A 839 6.78 -41.26 -5.89
C LEU A 839 7.11 -40.42 -4.64
N ALA A 840 8.12 -39.53 -4.74
CA ALA A 840 8.47 -38.65 -3.64
C ALA A 840 7.33 -37.62 -3.34
N LEU A 841 6.67 -37.10 -4.37
CA LEU A 841 5.50 -36.23 -4.21
C LEU A 841 4.31 -36.97 -3.60
N ALA A 842 4.04 -38.22 -4.03
CA ALA A 842 2.96 -39.04 -3.47
C ALA A 842 3.18 -39.33 -1.97
N GLU A 843 4.40 -39.65 -1.55
CA GLU A 843 4.72 -39.87 -0.13
C GLU A 843 4.60 -38.56 0.69
N ALA A 844 4.98 -37.42 0.10
CA ALA A 844 4.77 -36.10 0.72
C ALA A 844 3.29 -35.79 0.90
N VAL A 845 2.44 -36.14 -0.09
CA VAL A 845 0.98 -36.00 0.01
C VAL A 845 0.41 -36.86 1.14
N ILE A 846 0.86 -38.12 1.27
CA ILE A 846 0.43 -38.99 2.36
C ILE A 846 0.77 -38.40 3.72
N ALA A 847 1.99 -37.88 3.86
CA ALA A 847 2.43 -37.22 5.07
C ALA A 847 1.58 -35.94 5.38
N ALA A 848 1.32 -35.10 4.38
CA ALA A 848 0.54 -33.87 4.53
C ALA A 848 -0.97 -34.14 4.80
N ALA A 849 -1.50 -35.26 4.31
CA ALA A 849 -2.90 -35.59 4.50
C ALA A 849 -3.22 -36.02 5.95
N GLU A 850 -2.25 -36.54 6.70
CA GLU A 850 -2.40 -36.98 8.10
C GLU A 850 -3.58 -37.93 8.32
N GLY A 851 -3.95 -38.71 7.29
CA GLY A 851 -5.08 -39.65 7.33
C GLY A 851 -6.46 -39.04 7.15
N GLU A 852 -6.56 -37.71 6.96
CA GLU A 852 -7.80 -36.97 6.69
C GLU A 852 -8.17 -36.99 5.18
N PRO A 853 -9.46 -36.87 4.82
CA PRO A 853 -9.85 -36.67 3.43
C PRO A 853 -9.24 -35.41 2.84
N PHE A 854 -8.69 -35.53 1.63
CA PHE A 854 -8.00 -34.42 0.96
C PHE A 854 -8.34 -34.32 -0.52
N VAL A 855 -8.16 -33.14 -1.07
CA VAL A 855 -8.20 -32.85 -2.51
C VAL A 855 -6.82 -32.36 -2.92
N LEU A 856 -6.32 -32.84 -4.06
CA LEU A 856 -5.11 -32.32 -4.67
C LEU A 856 -5.43 -31.13 -5.57
N LEU A 857 -4.57 -30.14 -5.57
CA LEU A 857 -4.65 -28.98 -6.47
C LEU A 857 -3.29 -28.77 -7.14
N GLY A 858 -3.30 -28.56 -8.45
CA GLY A 858 -2.11 -28.14 -9.18
C GLY A 858 -2.44 -27.12 -10.26
N TYR A 859 -1.53 -26.17 -10.44
CA TYR A 859 -1.59 -25.12 -11.45
C TYR A 859 -0.55 -25.37 -12.53
N SER A 860 -0.89 -25.14 -13.81
CA SER A 860 0.04 -25.29 -14.93
C SER A 860 0.66 -26.71 -14.94
N SER A 861 1.98 -26.83 -15.10
CA SER A 861 2.72 -28.11 -15.00
C SER A 861 2.68 -28.75 -13.60
N GLY A 862 2.40 -27.97 -12.54
CA GLY A 862 2.09 -28.51 -11.21
C GLY A 862 0.79 -29.33 -11.19
N GLY A 863 -0.17 -29.02 -12.06
CA GLY A 863 -1.38 -29.81 -12.27
C GLY A 863 -1.07 -31.18 -12.90
N THR A 864 -0.12 -31.27 -13.82
CA THR A 864 0.37 -32.54 -14.38
C THR A 864 0.98 -33.41 -13.28
N LEU A 865 1.81 -32.81 -12.40
CA LEU A 865 2.38 -33.50 -11.25
C LEU A 865 1.31 -33.93 -10.24
N ALA A 866 0.30 -33.11 -10.01
CA ALA A 866 -0.81 -33.45 -9.11
C ALA A 866 -1.62 -34.64 -9.64
N HIS A 867 -1.85 -34.69 -10.96
CA HIS A 867 -2.53 -35.82 -11.60
C HIS A 867 -1.71 -37.11 -11.48
N ALA A 868 -0.40 -37.07 -11.80
CA ALA A 868 0.48 -38.19 -11.70
C ALA A 868 0.63 -38.71 -10.25
N ALA A 869 0.72 -37.78 -9.29
CA ALA A 869 0.75 -38.15 -7.87
C ALA A 869 -0.56 -38.78 -7.41
N ALA A 870 -1.73 -38.28 -7.86
CA ALA A 870 -3.03 -38.89 -7.59
C ALA A 870 -3.12 -40.32 -8.14
N ALA A 871 -2.70 -40.54 -9.38
CA ALA A 871 -2.65 -41.86 -9.99
C ALA A 871 -1.73 -42.81 -9.23
N CYS A 872 -0.54 -42.34 -8.83
CA CYS A 872 0.41 -43.11 -8.02
C CYS A 872 -0.18 -43.49 -6.64
N LEU A 873 -0.88 -42.55 -5.98
CA LEU A 873 -1.57 -42.81 -4.71
C LEU A 873 -2.62 -43.90 -4.85
N GLU A 874 -3.45 -43.86 -5.88
CA GLU A 874 -4.48 -44.89 -6.13
C GLU A 874 -3.88 -46.24 -6.48
N GLN A 875 -2.93 -46.28 -7.39
CA GLN A 875 -2.38 -47.53 -7.92
C GLN A 875 -1.43 -48.24 -6.96
N ARG A 876 -0.59 -47.48 -6.25
CA ARG A 876 0.49 -48.06 -5.42
C ARG A 876 0.11 -48.14 -3.95
N TYR A 877 -0.63 -47.18 -3.43
CA TYR A 877 -0.95 -47.06 -2.01
C TYR A 877 -2.41 -47.38 -1.71
N GLY A 878 -3.29 -47.51 -2.74
CA GLY A 878 -4.72 -47.72 -2.56
C GLY A 878 -5.44 -46.53 -1.90
N ILE A 879 -4.86 -45.33 -1.99
CA ILE A 879 -5.39 -44.10 -1.41
C ILE A 879 -5.95 -43.25 -2.54
N SER A 880 -7.27 -43.02 -2.53
CA SER A 880 -7.92 -42.16 -3.50
C SER A 880 -8.17 -40.78 -2.90
N PRO A 881 -7.71 -39.69 -3.51
CA PRO A 881 -8.08 -38.34 -3.08
C PRO A 881 -9.59 -38.13 -3.23
N SER A 882 -10.17 -37.24 -2.41
CA SER A 882 -11.59 -36.89 -2.51
C SER A 882 -11.90 -36.12 -3.81
N GLY A 883 -10.86 -35.58 -4.45
CA GLY A 883 -10.94 -34.96 -5.76
C GLY A 883 -9.59 -34.40 -6.21
N LEU A 884 -9.56 -33.92 -7.45
CA LEU A 884 -8.38 -33.32 -8.07
C LEU A 884 -8.78 -32.03 -8.80
N VAL A 885 -8.07 -30.95 -8.53
CA VAL A 885 -8.27 -29.62 -9.15
C VAL A 885 -7.08 -29.30 -10.05
N LEU A 886 -7.35 -29.10 -11.32
CA LEU A 886 -6.36 -28.76 -12.34
C LEU A 886 -6.65 -27.33 -12.83
N LEU A 887 -5.75 -26.39 -12.50
CA LEU A 887 -5.86 -25.01 -12.89
C LEU A 887 -5.03 -24.76 -14.16
N ASP A 888 -5.70 -24.50 -15.25
CA ASP A 888 -5.13 -24.24 -16.60
C ASP A 888 -3.92 -25.11 -16.94
N THR A 889 -4.13 -26.41 -16.77
CA THR A 889 -3.09 -27.44 -16.89
C THR A 889 -3.07 -28.01 -18.30
N PHE A 890 -1.89 -28.09 -18.92
CA PHE A 890 -1.70 -28.59 -20.28
C PHE A 890 -1.02 -29.97 -20.29
N LYS A 891 -1.43 -30.82 -21.25
CA LYS A 891 -0.72 -32.09 -21.52
C LYS A 891 0.52 -31.80 -22.37
N LEU A 892 1.68 -32.16 -21.82
CA LEU A 892 2.97 -32.09 -22.51
C LEU A 892 3.27 -33.49 -23.10
N HIS A 893 2.83 -33.77 -24.34
CA HIS A 893 3.19 -34.99 -25.07
C HIS A 893 3.83 -34.67 -26.43
N GLU A 894 4.43 -35.66 -27.09
CA GLU A 894 5.12 -35.46 -28.38
C GLU A 894 4.28 -34.68 -29.39
N GLY A 895 4.76 -33.51 -29.80
CA GLY A 895 4.09 -32.58 -30.70
C GLY A 895 3.45 -31.35 -30.02
N ALA A 896 3.18 -31.37 -28.71
CA ALA A 896 2.62 -30.21 -28.01
C ALA A 896 3.66 -29.09 -27.77
N GLY A 897 4.95 -29.43 -27.73
CA GLY A 897 6.02 -28.45 -27.58
C GLY A 897 6.17 -27.47 -28.74
N GLN A 898 5.54 -27.73 -29.92
CA GLN A 898 5.45 -26.77 -31.01
C GLN A 898 4.25 -25.81 -30.89
N ALA A 899 3.28 -26.15 -30.04
CA ALA A 899 2.08 -25.34 -29.84
C ALA A 899 2.22 -24.35 -28.69
N ILE A 900 3.02 -24.69 -27.63
CA ILE A 900 3.25 -23.75 -26.53
C ILE A 900 4.25 -22.70 -27.01
N PRO A 901 3.94 -21.42 -26.92
CA PRO A 901 4.85 -20.35 -27.34
C PRO A 901 6.02 -20.25 -26.34
N MET A 902 6.98 -21.19 -26.41
CA MET A 902 8.13 -21.30 -25.49
C MET A 902 8.94 -19.99 -25.42
N GLN A 903 8.96 -19.21 -26.51
CA GLN A 903 9.60 -17.90 -26.54
C GLN A 903 8.84 -16.90 -25.67
N GLN A 904 7.50 -16.89 -25.74
CA GLN A 904 6.67 -16.03 -24.89
C GLN A 904 6.71 -16.48 -23.43
N LEU A 905 6.70 -17.79 -23.20
CA LEU A 905 6.87 -18.35 -21.86
C LEU A 905 8.22 -17.95 -21.26
N ALA A 906 9.31 -18.08 -22.02
CA ALA A 906 10.64 -17.72 -21.58
C ALA A 906 10.81 -16.20 -21.37
N ALA A 907 10.22 -15.37 -22.24
CA ALA A 907 10.20 -13.91 -22.04
C ALA A 907 9.42 -13.54 -20.79
N GLY A 908 8.23 -14.11 -20.57
CA GLY A 908 7.43 -13.89 -19.36
C GLY A 908 8.12 -14.37 -18.06
N LEU A 909 9.08 -15.32 -18.15
CA LEU A 909 9.90 -15.70 -16.99
C LEU A 909 10.82 -14.55 -16.54
N PHE A 910 11.36 -13.77 -17.47
CA PHE A 910 12.25 -12.65 -17.13
C PHE A 910 11.49 -11.46 -16.58
N ASP A 911 10.24 -11.24 -16.99
CA ASP A 911 9.37 -10.22 -16.40
C ASP A 911 9.11 -10.47 -14.90
N VAL A 912 9.23 -11.73 -14.46
CA VAL A 912 9.01 -12.16 -13.08
C VAL A 912 10.35 -12.41 -12.35
N GLU A 913 11.47 -12.59 -13.08
CA GLU A 913 12.79 -12.90 -12.49
C GLU A 913 13.24 -11.85 -11.48
N GLU A 914 13.03 -10.57 -11.80
CA GLU A 914 13.38 -9.46 -10.89
C GLU A 914 12.54 -9.46 -9.61
N MET A 915 11.33 -10.01 -9.65
CA MET A 915 10.46 -10.18 -8.48
C MET A 915 11.01 -11.26 -7.53
N PHE A 916 11.80 -12.21 -8.06
CA PHE A 916 12.39 -13.31 -7.29
C PHE A 916 13.89 -13.12 -7.00
N GLY A 917 14.46 -11.93 -7.24
CA GLY A 917 15.86 -11.61 -6.92
C GLY A 917 16.90 -12.28 -7.81
N GLY A 918 16.52 -12.66 -9.03
CA GLY A 918 17.32 -13.47 -9.95
C GLY A 918 17.08 -14.96 -9.79
N PHE A 919 17.31 -15.71 -10.87
CA PHE A 919 17.18 -17.17 -10.85
C PHE A 919 18.53 -17.81 -10.50
N ASP A 920 18.61 -18.44 -9.34
CA ASP A 920 19.81 -19.15 -8.95
C ASP A 920 20.02 -20.45 -9.77
N SER A 921 21.25 -20.95 -9.77
CA SER A 921 21.61 -22.17 -10.49
C SER A 921 20.84 -23.41 -10.02
N ALA A 922 20.38 -23.45 -8.76
CA ALA A 922 19.61 -24.58 -8.24
C ALA A 922 18.21 -24.62 -8.87
N ARG A 923 17.52 -23.50 -8.92
CA ARG A 923 16.19 -23.34 -9.54
C ARG A 923 16.24 -23.58 -11.05
N LEU A 924 17.20 -22.95 -11.74
CA LEU A 924 17.38 -23.11 -13.17
C LEU A 924 17.67 -24.56 -13.56
N SER A 925 18.62 -25.23 -12.86
CA SER A 925 18.92 -26.63 -13.13
C SER A 925 17.79 -27.57 -12.70
N GLY A 926 17.05 -27.24 -11.64
CA GLY A 926 15.82 -27.92 -11.25
C GLY A 926 14.76 -27.89 -12.36
N MET A 927 14.50 -26.69 -12.89
CA MET A 927 13.59 -26.50 -14.03
C MET A 927 14.08 -27.32 -15.25
N GLY A 928 15.38 -27.25 -15.60
CA GLY A 928 15.95 -28.03 -16.70
C GLY A 928 15.74 -29.53 -16.54
N CYS A 929 15.89 -30.06 -15.33
CA CYS A 929 15.66 -31.47 -15.02
C CYS A 929 14.19 -31.88 -15.24
N TRP A 930 13.27 -31.14 -14.66
CA TRP A 930 11.84 -31.47 -14.73
C TRP A 930 11.27 -31.28 -16.13
N PHE A 931 11.67 -30.23 -16.85
CA PHE A 931 11.22 -30.00 -18.23
C PHE A 931 11.73 -31.09 -19.20
N ASP A 932 12.89 -31.71 -18.93
CA ASP A 932 13.38 -32.86 -19.68
C ASP A 932 12.52 -34.11 -19.40
N MET A 933 11.97 -34.25 -18.18
CA MET A 933 11.22 -35.42 -17.74
C MET A 933 9.69 -35.33 -18.00
N LEU A 934 9.12 -34.11 -18.02
CA LEU A 934 7.66 -33.95 -18.13
C LEU A 934 7.05 -34.54 -19.42
N PRO A 935 7.70 -34.53 -20.60
CA PRO A 935 7.15 -35.15 -21.80
C PRO A 935 7.03 -36.67 -21.70
N ASP A 936 7.93 -37.30 -20.95
CA ASP A 936 8.00 -38.76 -20.76
C ASP A 936 7.21 -39.23 -19.51
N LEU A 937 6.58 -38.30 -18.80
CA LEU A 937 5.85 -38.62 -17.58
C LEU A 937 4.56 -39.38 -17.88
N ASP A 938 4.44 -40.60 -17.42
CA ASP A 938 3.17 -41.33 -17.38
C ASP A 938 2.29 -40.77 -16.26
N ILE A 939 1.28 -39.97 -16.65
CA ILE A 939 0.35 -39.35 -15.69
C ILE A 939 -0.64 -40.36 -15.11
N GLY A 940 -0.77 -41.54 -15.70
CA GLY A 940 -1.70 -42.57 -15.25
C GLY A 940 -3.18 -42.22 -15.39
N THR A 941 -4.04 -43.01 -14.76
CA THR A 941 -5.49 -42.79 -14.68
C THR A 941 -5.91 -42.59 -13.24
N VAL A 942 -6.85 -41.65 -13.01
CA VAL A 942 -7.38 -41.30 -11.69
C VAL A 942 -8.88 -41.62 -11.63
N SER A 943 -9.31 -42.23 -10.55
CA SER A 943 -10.73 -42.56 -10.30
C SER A 943 -11.47 -41.44 -9.56
N ALA A 944 -10.74 -40.58 -8.84
CA ALA A 944 -11.27 -39.44 -8.12
C ALA A 944 -11.96 -38.39 -9.07
N PRO A 945 -12.98 -37.66 -8.58
CA PRO A 945 -13.57 -36.55 -9.36
C PRO A 945 -12.53 -35.49 -9.73
N VAL A 946 -12.55 -35.02 -10.98
CA VAL A 946 -11.61 -34.00 -11.46
C VAL A 946 -12.34 -32.72 -11.84
N LEU A 947 -11.87 -31.58 -11.32
CA LEU A 947 -12.20 -30.23 -11.82
C LEU A 947 -11.09 -29.77 -12.75
N PHE A 948 -11.44 -29.38 -13.96
CA PHE A 948 -10.55 -28.63 -14.86
C PHE A 948 -11.04 -27.19 -14.98
N ALA A 949 -10.31 -26.27 -14.33
CA ALA A 949 -10.57 -24.83 -14.40
C ALA A 949 -9.73 -24.24 -15.55
N GLN A 950 -10.39 -23.85 -16.63
CA GLN A 950 -9.77 -23.39 -17.88
C GLN A 950 -9.90 -21.89 -18.02
N CYS A 951 -8.81 -21.21 -18.38
CA CYS A 951 -8.81 -19.79 -18.70
C CYS A 951 -9.59 -19.50 -20.01
N THR A 952 -10.28 -18.34 -20.04
CA THR A 952 -11.01 -17.87 -21.24
C THR A 952 -10.24 -16.84 -22.04
N GLU A 953 -9.15 -16.32 -21.50
CA GLU A 953 -8.28 -15.31 -22.13
C GLU A 953 -7.03 -15.99 -22.67
N SER A 954 -6.37 -15.36 -23.66
CA SER A 954 -5.13 -15.86 -24.27
C SER A 954 -4.01 -15.94 -23.23
N PHE A 955 -2.98 -16.74 -23.52
CA PHE A 955 -1.95 -17.12 -22.56
C PHE A 955 -1.30 -15.95 -21.81
N LEU A 956 -1.04 -14.83 -22.50
CA LEU A 956 -0.43 -13.61 -21.93
C LEU A 956 -1.33 -12.36 -22.03
N GLY A 957 -2.51 -12.45 -22.59
CA GLY A 957 -3.34 -11.29 -22.91
C GLY A 957 -4.79 -11.43 -22.45
N THR A 958 -5.60 -10.45 -22.80
CA THR A 958 -7.05 -10.40 -22.56
C THR A 958 -7.87 -10.83 -23.77
N GLU A 959 -7.23 -11.17 -24.90
CA GLU A 959 -7.86 -11.73 -26.08
C GLU A 959 -8.47 -13.11 -25.75
N PRO A 960 -9.46 -13.59 -26.49
CA PRO A 960 -9.98 -14.96 -26.33
C PRO A 960 -8.87 -16.01 -26.44
N ALA A 961 -8.98 -17.07 -25.61
CA ALA A 961 -8.00 -18.15 -25.59
C ALA A 961 -7.77 -18.79 -26.97
N ASP A 962 -6.51 -19.01 -27.33
CA ASP A 962 -6.13 -19.68 -28.59
C ASP A 962 -6.59 -21.13 -28.62
N GLY A 963 -6.82 -21.68 -29.83
CA GLY A 963 -7.32 -23.04 -29.98
C GLY A 963 -6.43 -24.13 -29.36
N TRP A 964 -5.11 -23.94 -29.22
CA TRP A 964 -4.19 -24.84 -28.56
C TRP A 964 -4.37 -24.92 -27.03
N GLN A 965 -4.95 -23.87 -26.41
CA GLN A 965 -5.28 -23.83 -24.99
C GLN A 965 -6.51 -24.70 -24.64
N ALA A 966 -7.28 -25.12 -25.64
CA ALA A 966 -8.44 -25.98 -25.46
C ALA A 966 -8.02 -27.44 -25.22
N THR A 967 -7.36 -27.71 -24.12
CA THR A 967 -6.91 -29.05 -23.73
C THR A 967 -8.09 -29.86 -23.20
N SER A 968 -8.32 -31.08 -23.73
CA SER A 968 -9.22 -32.05 -23.15
C SER A 968 -8.45 -33.07 -22.35
N TRP A 969 -8.90 -33.37 -21.15
CA TRP A 969 -8.40 -34.49 -20.36
C TRP A 969 -9.23 -35.72 -20.65
N ASP A 970 -8.57 -36.88 -20.89
CA ASP A 970 -9.26 -38.11 -21.28
C ASP A 970 -10.07 -38.74 -20.12
N ALA A 971 -9.80 -38.31 -18.88
CA ALA A 971 -10.57 -38.71 -17.72
C ALA A 971 -11.93 -37.99 -17.66
N ALA A 972 -12.95 -38.60 -17.07
CA ALA A 972 -14.20 -37.92 -16.77
C ALA A 972 -13.95 -36.75 -15.83
N HIS A 973 -14.19 -35.54 -16.31
CA HIS A 973 -13.92 -34.32 -15.55
C HIS A 973 -15.01 -33.26 -15.73
N THR A 974 -15.12 -32.38 -14.74
CA THR A 974 -15.95 -31.19 -14.79
C THR A 974 -15.12 -30.01 -15.29
N VAL A 975 -15.47 -29.47 -16.45
CA VAL A 975 -14.84 -28.23 -16.96
C VAL A 975 -15.57 -27.02 -16.41
N ARG A 976 -14.82 -26.05 -15.91
CA ARG A 976 -15.30 -24.72 -15.55
C ARG A 976 -14.41 -23.66 -16.17
N GLN A 977 -15.01 -22.61 -16.72
CA GLN A 977 -14.28 -21.50 -17.31
C GLN A 977 -14.01 -20.42 -16.27
N VAL A 978 -12.80 -19.87 -16.29
CA VAL A 978 -12.35 -18.77 -15.45
C VAL A 978 -12.02 -17.58 -16.34
N GLN A 979 -12.63 -16.43 -16.09
CA GLN A 979 -12.31 -15.18 -16.79
C GLN A 979 -10.97 -14.63 -16.34
N ALA A 980 -9.91 -15.21 -16.89
CA ALA A 980 -8.52 -14.91 -16.59
C ALA A 980 -7.64 -15.46 -17.73
N ASN A 981 -6.39 -15.03 -17.78
CA ASN A 981 -5.35 -15.71 -18.55
C ASN A 981 -4.54 -16.64 -17.61
N HIS A 982 -3.57 -17.36 -18.22
CA HIS A 982 -2.76 -18.35 -17.50
C HIS A 982 -2.11 -17.78 -16.23
N PHE A 983 -1.55 -16.58 -16.26
CA PHE A 983 -0.82 -15.99 -15.14
C PHE A 983 -1.76 -15.30 -14.14
N THR A 984 -2.77 -14.60 -14.62
CA THR A 984 -3.68 -13.83 -13.76
C THR A 984 -4.63 -14.71 -12.94
N MET A 985 -4.89 -15.95 -13.33
CA MET A 985 -5.87 -16.81 -12.67
C MET A 985 -5.51 -17.18 -11.22
N ILE A 986 -4.22 -17.25 -10.89
CA ILE A 986 -3.74 -17.51 -9.52
C ILE A 986 -3.25 -16.25 -8.82
N ASP A 987 -3.25 -15.12 -9.51
CA ASP A 987 -2.78 -13.83 -9.06
C ASP A 987 -3.92 -12.80 -8.99
N GLU A 988 -4.04 -11.90 -9.94
CA GLU A 988 -5.03 -10.82 -9.95
C GLU A 988 -6.48 -11.32 -9.98
N ARG A 989 -6.73 -12.46 -10.64
CA ARG A 989 -8.04 -13.11 -10.75
C ARG A 989 -8.21 -14.28 -9.79
N ALA A 990 -7.34 -14.43 -8.80
CA ALA A 990 -7.38 -15.51 -7.83
C ALA A 990 -8.74 -15.65 -7.12
N HIS A 991 -9.44 -14.54 -6.86
CA HIS A 991 -10.78 -14.54 -6.27
C HIS A 991 -11.85 -15.18 -7.17
N VAL A 992 -11.72 -15.02 -8.50
CA VAL A 992 -12.63 -15.67 -9.48
C VAL A 992 -12.36 -17.16 -9.51
N THR A 993 -11.09 -17.54 -9.56
CA THR A 993 -10.64 -18.95 -9.53
C THR A 993 -11.06 -19.64 -8.23
N ALA A 994 -10.85 -18.97 -7.09
CA ALA A 994 -11.22 -19.50 -5.77
C ALA A 994 -12.74 -19.81 -5.67
N ARG A 995 -13.58 -18.94 -6.21
CA ARG A 995 -15.03 -19.18 -6.25
C ARG A 995 -15.37 -20.44 -7.03
N VAL A 996 -14.79 -20.61 -8.21
CA VAL A 996 -15.00 -21.80 -9.04
C VAL A 996 -14.56 -23.07 -8.33
N VAL A 997 -13.42 -23.01 -7.63
CA VAL A 997 -12.87 -24.14 -6.84
C VAL A 997 -13.80 -24.45 -5.66
N ASP A 998 -14.23 -23.43 -4.89
CA ASP A 998 -15.11 -23.63 -3.72
C ASP A 998 -16.49 -24.20 -4.09
N GLU A 999 -17.10 -23.67 -5.17
CA GLU A 999 -18.38 -24.19 -5.67
C GLU A 999 -18.26 -25.69 -6.03
N TRP A 1000 -17.17 -26.08 -6.66
CA TRP A 1000 -16.95 -27.46 -6.99
C TRP A 1000 -16.64 -28.33 -5.75
N LEU A 1001 -15.81 -27.86 -4.83
CA LEU A 1001 -15.51 -28.55 -3.57
C LEU A 1001 -16.80 -28.81 -2.75
N GLN A 1002 -17.73 -27.85 -2.73
CA GLN A 1002 -19.02 -28.04 -2.09
C GLN A 1002 -19.86 -29.14 -2.79
N SER A 1003 -19.78 -29.23 -4.12
CA SER A 1003 -20.55 -30.23 -4.89
C SER A 1003 -20.04 -31.66 -4.69
N ILE A 1004 -18.77 -31.86 -4.36
CA ILE A 1004 -18.21 -33.22 -4.08
C ILE A 1004 -18.27 -33.58 -2.60
N SER A 1005 -18.55 -32.63 -1.72
CA SER A 1005 -18.67 -32.87 -0.26
C SER A 1005 -20.12 -33.16 0.16
N SER A 1006 -21.10 -32.95 -0.74
CA SER A 1006 -22.52 -33.25 -0.58
C SER A 1006 -22.85 -34.68 -1.08
#